data_991b8d7c39c0a4186ad79cd72d2a39b7
#
_entry.id   991b8d7c39c0a4186ad79cd72d2a39b7
#
_cell.length_a   1.000
_cell.length_b   1.000
_cell.length_c   1.000
_cell.angle_alpha   90.00
_cell.angle_beta   90.00
_cell.angle_gamma   90.00
#
_symmetry.space_group_name_H-M   'P 1'
#
loop_
_entity.id
_entity.type
_entity.pdbx_description
1 polymer ?
#
loop_
_entity_poly.entity_id
_entity_poly.type
_entity_poly.pdbx_seq_one_letter_code
_entity_poly.pdbx_strand_id
1 'polypeptide(L)'
;MDEIRIRGARTHNLKNISLDLPRNKLTVITGLSGSGKSSLAFDTLYAEGQRRYVESLSAYARQFLQLMEKPDVDLIEGLSPAISIEQKATSHNPRSTVGTVTEIHDYLRLLYARAGTPHCPEHGLPLEASTVSQMVDAVLALPEDTKLMILAPVVSGRKGEQSDLFVELRAQGFVRLRVDGIVHDIDNLPKLAKNTKHSVDVVVDRLKVRPDARQRLAESFETALTHADGRAVAVEMDEGREHLFSAKFACPVCSFSLAELEPRLFSFNNPMGACPRCDGLGSISFFDPARVVAYPHLSLASGCIRGWDRRNQFYFQMLASLASHYGFDIEQPFESLPEPVREVVLQGSGKEKIPFRYLSDGGRAVIREHVFEGIVPSLERRYKETDSVVVREELAKYLATKPCPECGGARLRREARHVTIGERALPEVGGWSLAETRRFFADLRLTGHRQQVAEKIVHEIVTRVAFLINVGLDYLSLDRSAETLSGGEAQRIRLASQIGSGLTGVMYVLDEPSIGLHQRDNARLLQTLAELRDLGNTVIVVEHDQEAIEAADHVVDMGPGAGEHGGRIVAEGTPREIENHPDSLTGAYLSGRLSIPIPARRQPVNPLRLLKIAGARGNNLKNVTLELPVGLFTCVTGVSGSGKSTLINDTLYAAAARFLYGSSTEAAPHDEIEGLESFDKVISVDQSPIGRTPRSNPATYTGLLTPIRELFAGTQEARSRGYGPGRFSFNVKGGRCEACQGDGVIKVEMHFLPDIFVPCDVCHGKRYNRETLEIRYKGKTIHDVLQMTVEQARDFFAAVPVVARKLETLAEVGLGYIELGQSATTLSGGEAQRVKLALELSKRDTGRTLYILDEPTTGLHFRDIEMLLKVLHRLRDHGNTIVVIEHNLDVIKTADWVIDLGPEGGDGGGQIIAAGTPEQVSAQEHSYTGRYLAKLLGGHGPAQQPIRKRKRAAV
;
A
#
# COMPACT_ATOMS: atom_id res chain seq x y z
N MET A 1 -15.95 -16.93 35.10
CA MET A 1 -16.66 -17.56 33.96
C MET A 1 -15.59 -18.01 32.97
N ASP A 2 -15.60 -19.29 32.65
CA ASP A 2 -14.59 -19.88 31.75
C ASP A 2 -15.08 -20.01 30.31
N GLU A 3 -16.32 -19.52 30.06
CA GLU A 3 -17.01 -19.57 28.79
C GLU A 3 -17.68 -18.25 28.42
N ILE A 4 -17.77 -17.97 27.12
CA ILE A 4 -18.63 -16.94 26.53
C ILE A 4 -19.90 -17.63 26.12
N ARG A 5 -21.04 -17.26 26.70
CA ARG A 5 -22.35 -17.88 26.44
C ARG A 5 -23.17 -16.99 25.54
N ILE A 6 -23.56 -17.51 24.39
CA ILE A 6 -24.41 -16.84 23.39
C ILE A 6 -25.75 -17.55 23.38
N ARG A 7 -26.84 -16.79 23.42
CA ARG A 7 -28.21 -17.33 23.32
C ARG A 7 -29.02 -16.51 22.34
N GLY A 8 -29.62 -17.20 21.36
CA GLY A 8 -30.57 -16.60 20.44
C GLY A 8 -29.99 -15.58 19.48
N ALA A 9 -28.82 -15.81 18.91
CA ALA A 9 -28.24 -14.90 17.92
C ALA A 9 -28.94 -15.02 16.56
N ARG A 10 -29.40 -13.87 16.01
CA ARG A 10 -30.20 -13.77 14.78
C ARG A 10 -29.66 -12.71 13.81
N THR A 11 -28.46 -12.21 14.07
CA THR A 11 -27.83 -11.17 13.22
C THR A 11 -27.67 -11.68 11.79
N HIS A 12 -28.11 -10.91 10.81
CA HIS A 12 -28.09 -11.23 9.37
C HIS A 12 -28.73 -12.59 9.07
N ASN A 13 -27.96 -13.57 8.59
CA ASN A 13 -28.47 -14.89 8.21
C ASN A 13 -28.47 -15.92 9.35
N LEU A 14 -28.05 -15.56 10.57
CA LEU A 14 -28.03 -16.47 11.71
C LEU A 14 -29.43 -16.94 12.10
N LYS A 15 -29.60 -18.25 12.36
CA LYS A 15 -30.88 -18.92 12.59
C LYS A 15 -31.16 -19.17 14.09
N ASN A 16 -31.18 -18.12 14.90
CA ASN A 16 -31.45 -18.20 16.34
C ASN A 16 -30.48 -19.18 17.04
N ILE A 17 -29.18 -18.99 16.81
CA ILE A 17 -28.15 -19.90 17.31
C ILE A 17 -27.82 -19.66 18.78
N SER A 18 -27.52 -20.74 19.50
CA SER A 18 -26.98 -20.70 20.88
C SER A 18 -25.71 -21.52 20.92
N LEU A 19 -24.69 -21.00 21.61
CA LEU A 19 -23.33 -21.50 21.57
C LEU A 19 -22.57 -21.13 22.83
N ASP A 20 -21.70 -21.99 23.33
CA ASP A 20 -20.80 -21.76 24.45
C ASP A 20 -19.34 -21.84 23.97
N LEU A 21 -18.62 -20.74 23.98
CA LEU A 21 -17.22 -20.67 23.52
C LEU A 21 -16.27 -20.64 24.71
N PRO A 22 -15.19 -21.45 24.70
CA PRO A 22 -14.21 -21.46 25.78
C PRO A 22 -13.39 -20.16 25.79
N ARG A 23 -13.17 -19.57 26.95
CA ARG A 23 -12.27 -18.43 27.13
C ARG A 23 -10.82 -18.86 27.22
N ASN A 24 -9.91 -17.94 26.89
CA ASN A 24 -8.45 -18.17 26.93
C ASN A 24 -8.03 -19.36 26.04
N LYS A 25 -8.71 -19.52 24.92
CA LYS A 25 -8.49 -20.56 23.92
C LYS A 25 -8.44 -19.98 22.52
N LEU A 26 -7.81 -20.71 21.62
CA LEU A 26 -7.86 -20.45 20.18
C LEU A 26 -9.07 -21.15 19.59
N THR A 27 -10.08 -20.37 19.22
CA THR A 27 -11.31 -20.85 18.60
C THR A 27 -11.32 -20.48 17.12
N VAL A 28 -11.50 -21.46 16.24
CA VAL A 28 -11.65 -21.25 14.79
C VAL A 28 -13.11 -21.41 14.40
N ILE A 29 -13.67 -20.37 13.73
CA ILE A 29 -14.99 -20.40 13.13
C ILE A 29 -14.81 -20.64 11.64
N THR A 30 -15.29 -21.79 11.15
CA THR A 30 -15.14 -22.22 9.77
C THR A 30 -16.49 -22.56 9.11
N GLY A 31 -16.48 -22.96 7.85
CA GLY A 31 -17.67 -23.31 7.06
C GLY A 31 -17.70 -22.63 5.71
N LEU A 32 -18.70 -22.91 4.87
CA LEU A 32 -18.85 -22.37 3.51
C LEU A 32 -18.84 -20.83 3.47
N SER A 33 -18.43 -20.25 2.34
CA SER A 33 -18.58 -18.81 2.09
C SER A 33 -20.06 -18.41 2.20
N GLY A 34 -20.35 -17.32 2.95
CA GLY A 34 -21.74 -16.91 3.20
C GLY A 34 -22.52 -17.76 4.23
N SER A 35 -21.86 -18.67 4.98
CA SER A 35 -22.55 -19.49 6.01
C SER A 35 -22.86 -18.75 7.31
N GLY A 36 -22.42 -17.49 7.49
CA GLY A 36 -22.69 -16.67 8.68
C GLY A 36 -21.51 -16.54 9.65
N LYS A 37 -20.31 -16.98 9.29
CA LYS A 37 -19.10 -16.90 10.13
C LYS A 37 -18.79 -15.48 10.61
N SER A 38 -18.72 -14.53 9.66
CA SER A 38 -18.44 -13.11 9.97
C SER A 38 -19.57 -12.48 10.77
N SER A 39 -20.85 -12.88 10.50
CA SER A 39 -22.01 -12.43 11.28
C SER A 39 -21.93 -12.88 12.75
N LEU A 40 -21.40 -14.06 13.03
CA LEU A 40 -21.18 -14.55 14.39
C LEU A 40 -19.96 -13.84 15.03
N ALA A 41 -18.81 -13.84 14.35
CA ALA A 41 -17.54 -13.36 14.90
C ALA A 41 -17.51 -11.83 15.07
N PHE A 42 -17.86 -11.09 14.01
CA PHE A 42 -17.75 -9.62 13.97
C PHE A 42 -19.05 -8.92 14.31
N ASP A 43 -20.15 -9.23 13.61
CA ASP A 43 -21.42 -8.50 13.80
C ASP A 43 -22.17 -8.89 15.07
N THR A 44 -21.76 -9.98 15.76
CA THR A 44 -22.36 -10.42 17.03
C THR A 44 -21.37 -10.32 18.19
N LEU A 45 -20.29 -11.10 18.20
CA LEU A 45 -19.36 -11.18 19.33
C LEU A 45 -18.54 -9.90 19.50
N TYR A 46 -17.85 -9.48 18.44
CA TYR A 46 -17.02 -8.26 18.47
C TYR A 46 -17.89 -7.03 18.69
N ALA A 47 -18.99 -6.89 17.94
CA ALA A 47 -19.88 -5.73 18.03
C ALA A 47 -20.44 -5.55 19.45
N GLU A 48 -20.89 -6.60 20.12
CA GLU A 48 -21.38 -6.53 21.50
C GLU A 48 -20.25 -6.29 22.49
N GLY A 49 -19.09 -6.91 22.34
CA GLY A 49 -17.91 -6.69 23.18
C GLY A 49 -17.44 -5.22 23.12
N GLN A 50 -17.34 -4.68 21.92
CA GLN A 50 -16.96 -3.28 21.68
C GLN A 50 -18.03 -2.32 22.21
N ARG A 51 -19.31 -2.59 21.97
CA ARG A 51 -20.42 -1.78 22.45
C ARG A 51 -20.39 -1.63 23.99
N ARG A 52 -20.29 -2.75 24.72
CA ARG A 52 -20.21 -2.74 26.19
C ARG A 52 -18.98 -2.01 26.69
N TYR A 53 -17.85 -2.18 26.05
CA TYR A 53 -16.64 -1.46 26.40
C TYR A 53 -16.83 0.07 26.25
N VAL A 54 -17.34 0.51 25.10
CA VAL A 54 -17.62 1.95 24.84
C VAL A 54 -18.66 2.50 25.81
N GLU A 55 -19.72 1.75 26.16
CA GLU A 55 -20.71 2.16 27.13
C GLU A 55 -20.14 2.33 28.55
N SER A 56 -19.08 1.60 28.88
CA SER A 56 -18.41 1.73 30.19
C SER A 56 -17.54 3.00 30.31
N LEU A 57 -17.25 3.67 29.20
CA LEU A 57 -16.43 4.88 29.17
C LEU A 57 -17.23 6.12 29.58
N SER A 58 -16.52 7.21 29.94
CA SER A 58 -17.14 8.50 30.28
C SER A 58 -17.97 9.05 29.10
N ALA A 59 -18.99 9.88 29.41
CA ALA A 59 -19.82 10.51 28.38
C ALA A 59 -18.99 11.34 27.37
N TYR A 60 -17.90 11.96 27.83
CA TYR A 60 -16.98 12.69 26.97
C TYR A 60 -16.23 11.75 25.97
N ALA A 61 -15.68 10.64 26.46
CA ALA A 61 -14.98 9.67 25.60
C ALA A 61 -15.93 9.02 24.58
N ARG A 62 -17.19 8.76 24.94
CA ARG A 62 -18.22 8.22 24.04
C ARG A 62 -18.55 9.14 22.85
N GLN A 63 -18.38 10.45 22.97
CA GLN A 63 -18.60 11.39 21.85
C GLN A 63 -17.61 11.20 20.70
N PHE A 64 -16.44 10.63 20.98
CA PHE A 64 -15.38 10.40 20.00
C PHE A 64 -15.32 8.95 19.48
N LEU A 65 -16.13 8.06 20.05
CA LEU A 65 -16.13 6.64 19.69
C LEU A 65 -17.46 6.26 19.05
N GLN A 66 -17.38 5.52 17.95
CA GLN A 66 -18.54 5.01 17.26
C GLN A 66 -19.22 3.92 18.11
N LEU A 67 -20.48 4.13 18.44
CA LEU A 67 -21.31 3.09 19.02
C LEU A 67 -21.67 2.09 17.90
N MET A 68 -21.26 0.84 18.08
CA MET A 68 -21.72 -0.26 17.21
C MET A 68 -23.23 -0.48 17.40
N GLU A 69 -23.91 -0.84 16.33
CA GLU A 69 -25.32 -1.26 16.43
C GLU A 69 -25.44 -2.46 17.35
N LYS A 70 -26.51 -2.49 18.18
CA LYS A 70 -26.77 -3.63 19.05
C LYS A 70 -27.10 -4.86 18.19
N PRO A 71 -26.33 -5.95 18.29
CA PRO A 71 -26.64 -7.17 17.56
C PRO A 71 -28.00 -7.77 17.99
N ASP A 72 -28.68 -8.43 17.07
CA ASP A 72 -29.91 -9.17 17.35
C ASP A 72 -29.57 -10.48 18.07
N VAL A 73 -29.54 -10.42 19.39
CA VAL A 73 -29.20 -11.55 20.27
C VAL A 73 -29.96 -11.42 21.58
N ASP A 74 -30.41 -12.53 22.12
CA ASP A 74 -31.16 -12.53 23.40
C ASP A 74 -30.22 -12.25 24.58
N LEU A 75 -29.06 -12.96 24.63
CA LEU A 75 -28.10 -12.84 25.72
C LEU A 75 -26.68 -13.19 25.25
N ILE A 76 -25.70 -12.40 25.66
CA ILE A 76 -24.29 -12.77 25.65
C ILE A 76 -23.67 -12.51 27.02
N GLU A 77 -23.04 -13.52 27.61
CA GLU A 77 -22.33 -13.43 28.89
C GLU A 77 -20.85 -13.81 28.71
N GLY A 78 -20.01 -13.37 29.63
CA GLY A 78 -18.58 -13.72 29.68
C GLY A 78 -17.68 -12.99 28.69
N LEU A 79 -18.18 -11.94 28.02
CA LEU A 79 -17.35 -11.16 27.07
C LEU A 79 -16.22 -10.41 27.79
N SER A 80 -15.04 -10.42 27.18
CA SER A 80 -13.92 -9.52 27.48
C SER A 80 -13.94 -8.31 26.56
N PRO A 81 -13.18 -7.24 26.86
CA PRO A 81 -12.91 -6.19 25.87
C PRO A 81 -12.45 -6.79 24.55
N ALA A 82 -13.03 -6.36 23.44
CA ALA A 82 -12.82 -6.97 22.14
C ALA A 82 -11.97 -6.10 21.22
N ILE A 83 -11.05 -6.72 20.48
CA ILE A 83 -10.23 -6.09 19.45
C ILE A 83 -10.46 -6.85 18.14
N SER A 84 -10.84 -6.12 17.08
CA SER A 84 -11.00 -6.67 15.73
C SER A 84 -9.77 -6.40 14.88
N ILE A 85 -9.34 -7.42 14.13
CA ILE A 85 -8.26 -7.33 13.14
C ILE A 85 -8.79 -7.81 11.79
N GLU A 86 -9.45 -6.87 11.08
CA GLU A 86 -10.06 -7.11 9.78
C GLU A 86 -9.07 -6.84 8.63
N GLN A 87 -9.37 -7.40 7.45
CA GLN A 87 -8.61 -7.18 6.21
C GLN A 87 -8.84 -5.81 5.56
N LYS A 88 -9.85 -5.05 5.99
CA LYS A 88 -10.21 -3.79 5.31
C LYS A 88 -9.02 -2.85 5.20
N ALA A 89 -8.94 -2.19 4.04
CA ALA A 89 -7.84 -1.37 3.59
C ALA A 89 -7.26 -0.46 4.69
N THR A 90 -5.95 -0.39 4.72
CA THR A 90 -5.16 0.55 5.49
C THR A 90 -5.53 1.99 5.15
N SER A 91 -5.21 2.88 6.07
CA SER A 91 -5.29 4.33 5.87
C SER A 91 -4.80 4.75 4.48
N HIS A 92 -5.61 5.47 3.73
CA HIS A 92 -5.23 6.13 2.47
C HIS A 92 -4.36 7.38 2.70
N ASN A 93 -3.71 7.48 3.85
CA ASN A 93 -2.82 8.59 4.13
C ASN A 93 -1.42 8.31 3.54
N PRO A 94 -0.97 9.08 2.54
CA PRO A 94 0.31 8.85 1.86
C PRO A 94 1.53 9.06 2.77
N ARG A 95 1.33 9.62 3.97
CA ARG A 95 2.37 9.75 4.99
C ARG A 95 2.47 8.56 5.93
N SER A 96 1.54 7.62 5.88
CA SER A 96 1.59 6.41 6.69
C SER A 96 2.60 5.42 6.12
N THR A 97 3.50 4.91 6.96
CA THR A 97 4.49 3.88 6.62
C THR A 97 4.38 2.72 7.60
N VAL A 98 5.00 1.58 7.28
CA VAL A 98 5.12 0.45 8.20
C VAL A 98 5.67 0.93 9.55
N GLY A 99 6.75 1.71 9.55
CA GLY A 99 7.37 2.24 10.76
C GLY A 99 6.46 3.14 11.60
N THR A 100 5.60 3.95 10.96
CA THR A 100 4.67 4.84 11.71
C THR A 100 3.45 4.08 12.24
N VAL A 101 2.93 3.11 11.50
CA VAL A 101 1.77 2.30 11.92
C VAL A 101 2.13 1.38 13.10
N THR A 102 3.39 0.92 13.15
CA THR A 102 3.92 0.05 14.22
C THR A 102 4.55 0.81 15.38
N GLU A 103 4.53 2.15 15.34
CA GLU A 103 5.18 3.04 16.31
C GLU A 103 6.73 2.90 16.38
N ILE A 104 7.33 2.00 15.59
CA ILE A 104 8.79 1.80 15.57
C ILE A 104 9.50 3.11 15.18
N HIS A 105 8.91 3.89 14.27
CA HIS A 105 9.45 5.18 13.85
C HIS A 105 9.55 6.17 15.01
N ASP A 106 8.67 6.11 16.01
CA ASP A 106 8.73 6.99 17.17
C ASP A 106 9.92 6.66 18.06
N TYR A 107 10.23 5.38 18.24
CA TYR A 107 11.44 4.95 18.93
C TYR A 107 12.71 5.30 18.15
N LEU A 108 12.69 5.16 16.82
CA LEU A 108 13.81 5.57 15.97
C LEU A 108 14.08 7.07 16.07
N ARG A 109 13.04 7.91 16.00
CA ARG A 109 13.19 9.37 16.18
C ARG A 109 13.80 9.71 17.52
N LEU A 110 13.36 9.05 18.58
CA LEU A 110 13.90 9.24 19.93
C LEU A 110 15.36 8.79 20.00
N LEU A 111 15.70 7.64 19.43
CA LEU A 111 17.03 7.08 19.40
C LEU A 111 18.02 8.01 18.68
N TYR A 112 17.66 8.48 17.46
CA TYR A 112 18.50 9.39 16.68
C TYR A 112 18.65 10.77 17.34
N ALA A 113 17.63 11.26 18.03
CA ALA A 113 17.71 12.52 18.78
C ALA A 113 18.59 12.42 20.02
N ARG A 114 18.62 11.27 20.72
CA ARG A 114 19.31 11.12 22.01
C ARG A 114 20.70 10.50 21.92
N ALA A 115 20.93 9.62 20.94
CA ALA A 115 22.19 8.89 20.78
C ALA A 115 22.88 9.14 19.42
N GLY A 116 22.24 9.87 18.49
CA GLY A 116 22.77 10.14 17.16
C GLY A 116 23.97 11.09 17.17
N THR A 117 24.83 10.93 16.18
CA THR A 117 25.97 11.82 15.89
C THR A 117 25.62 12.65 14.65
N PRO A 118 25.41 13.96 14.79
CA PRO A 118 25.17 14.82 13.64
C PRO A 118 26.46 15.05 12.86
N HIS A 119 26.35 15.16 11.52
CA HIS A 119 27.46 15.44 10.63
C HIS A 119 27.16 16.68 9.78
N CYS A 120 28.20 17.39 9.40
CA CYS A 120 28.08 18.51 8.49
C CYS A 120 27.64 18.03 7.09
N PRO A 121 26.54 18.54 6.53
CA PRO A 121 26.06 18.11 5.20
C PRO A 121 27.03 18.44 4.04
N GLU A 122 27.93 19.42 4.24
CA GLU A 122 28.91 19.84 3.21
C GLU A 122 30.26 19.09 3.34
N HIS A 123 30.69 18.83 4.57
CA HIS A 123 32.06 18.32 4.83
C HIS A 123 32.05 16.91 5.39
N GLY A 124 30.89 16.35 5.78
CA GLY A 124 30.81 15.02 6.40
C GLY A 124 31.47 14.92 7.80
N LEU A 125 31.94 16.02 8.33
CA LEU A 125 32.61 16.04 9.65
C LEU A 125 31.58 15.89 10.77
N PRO A 126 31.85 15.10 11.82
CA PRO A 126 30.98 15.02 12.98
C PRO A 126 30.89 16.39 13.67
N LEU A 127 29.69 16.75 14.09
CA LEU A 127 29.42 17.97 14.82
C LEU A 127 29.35 17.62 16.30
N GLU A 128 30.25 18.20 17.09
CA GLU A 128 30.31 17.99 18.54
C GLU A 128 29.87 19.26 19.26
N ALA A 129 29.06 19.10 20.28
CA ALA A 129 28.72 20.16 21.22
C ALA A 129 29.52 19.90 22.49
N SER A 130 30.37 20.87 22.90
CA SER A 130 31.17 20.78 24.11
C SER A 130 30.55 21.63 25.21
N THR A 131 30.53 21.13 26.43
CA THR A 131 30.20 21.94 27.59
C THR A 131 31.38 22.87 27.94
N VAL A 132 31.10 23.98 28.61
CA VAL A 132 32.15 24.90 29.05
C VAL A 132 33.23 24.16 29.85
N SER A 133 32.87 23.22 30.71
CA SER A 133 33.81 22.40 31.47
C SER A 133 34.72 21.57 30.55
N GLN A 134 34.18 20.96 29.50
CA GLN A 134 34.98 20.19 28.52
C GLN A 134 35.92 21.10 27.71
N MET A 135 35.47 22.30 27.32
CA MET A 135 36.31 23.29 26.64
C MET A 135 37.46 23.69 27.52
N VAL A 136 37.19 23.97 28.80
CA VAL A 136 38.23 24.31 29.81
C VAL A 136 39.20 23.14 30.00
N ASP A 137 38.71 21.91 30.15
CA ASP A 137 39.55 20.73 30.34
C ASP A 137 40.46 20.49 29.11
N ALA A 138 39.91 20.66 27.87
CA ALA A 138 40.67 20.53 26.64
C ALA A 138 41.81 21.55 26.54
N VAL A 139 41.56 22.79 26.97
CA VAL A 139 42.55 23.87 26.98
C VAL A 139 43.62 23.67 28.10
N LEU A 140 43.17 23.20 29.26
CA LEU A 140 44.09 22.90 30.36
C LEU A 140 45.00 21.67 30.12
N ALA A 141 44.61 20.81 29.13
CA ALA A 141 45.45 19.69 28.69
C ALA A 141 46.64 20.12 27.80
N LEU A 142 46.69 21.41 27.34
CA LEU A 142 47.83 21.98 26.63
C LEU A 142 49.03 22.16 27.57
N PRO A 143 50.26 22.30 27.04
CA PRO A 143 51.45 22.50 27.86
C PRO A 143 51.31 23.71 28.78
N GLU A 144 51.81 23.60 30.02
CA GLU A 144 51.79 24.68 31.00
C GLU A 144 52.55 25.92 30.47
N ASP A 145 52.05 27.12 30.82
CA ASP A 145 52.57 28.42 30.36
C ASP A 145 52.32 28.72 28.86
N THR A 146 51.61 27.88 28.10
CA THR A 146 51.15 28.19 26.73
C THR A 146 50.31 29.50 26.76
N LYS A 147 50.69 30.48 25.94
CA LYS A 147 49.94 31.75 25.83
C LYS A 147 48.73 31.55 24.95
N LEU A 148 47.56 31.80 25.49
CA LEU A 148 46.28 31.63 24.81
C LEU A 148 45.53 32.94 24.63
N MET A 149 44.77 33.00 23.54
CA MET A 149 43.80 34.03 23.27
C MET A 149 42.41 33.38 23.02
N ILE A 150 41.43 33.75 23.84
CA ILE A 150 40.07 33.28 23.67
C ILE A 150 39.30 34.28 22.81
N LEU A 151 38.70 33.78 21.74
CA LEU A 151 38.01 34.55 20.70
C LEU A 151 36.54 34.17 20.59
N ALA A 152 35.72 35.16 20.32
CA ALA A 152 34.33 34.96 19.91
C ALA A 152 34.18 35.30 18.40
N PRO A 153 33.98 34.33 17.50
CA PRO A 153 33.84 34.56 16.05
C PRO A 153 32.45 35.13 15.70
N VAL A 154 32.31 36.44 15.65
CA VAL A 154 31.05 37.16 15.40
C VAL A 154 30.72 37.29 13.92
N VAL A 155 31.72 37.34 13.03
CA VAL A 155 31.55 37.36 11.58
C VAL A 155 32.47 36.33 10.95
N SER A 156 31.95 35.40 10.16
CA SER A 156 32.72 34.39 9.44
C SER A 156 32.46 34.50 7.94
N GLY A 157 33.45 34.97 7.18
CA GLY A 157 33.43 35.02 5.71
C GLY A 157 32.25 35.74 5.07
N ARG A 158 31.75 36.84 5.70
CA ARG A 158 30.64 37.66 5.17
C ARG A 158 31.13 38.92 4.48
N LYS A 159 30.44 39.33 3.40
CA LYS A 159 30.65 40.60 2.72
C LYS A 159 30.02 41.75 3.52
N GLY A 160 30.64 42.93 3.52
CA GLY A 160 30.15 44.13 4.16
C GLY A 160 31.19 44.88 4.96
N GLU A 161 30.94 46.16 5.19
CA GLU A 161 31.85 47.07 5.92
C GLU A 161 31.83 46.86 7.46
N GLN A 162 30.79 46.14 7.96
CA GLN A 162 30.57 45.77 9.38
C GLN A 162 30.65 46.97 10.38
N SER A 163 30.41 48.20 9.90
CA SER A 163 30.54 49.42 10.71
C SER A 163 29.65 49.45 11.93
N ASP A 164 28.37 49.00 11.78
CA ASP A 164 27.42 49.03 12.88
C ASP A 164 27.81 48.02 13.98
N LEU A 165 28.31 46.84 13.56
CA LEU A 165 28.84 45.81 14.49
C LEU A 165 30.01 46.34 15.31
N PHE A 166 30.94 47.10 14.68
CA PHE A 166 32.08 47.68 15.39
C PHE A 166 31.62 48.70 16.45
N VAL A 167 30.59 49.49 16.15
CA VAL A 167 30.00 50.45 17.10
C VAL A 167 29.37 49.68 18.28
N GLU A 168 28.64 48.63 18.01
CA GLU A 168 28.01 47.79 19.02
C GLU A 168 29.02 47.13 19.95
N LEU A 169 30.04 46.48 19.39
CA LEU A 169 31.11 45.80 20.15
C LEU A 169 31.90 46.77 21.01
N ARG A 170 32.14 48.02 20.53
CA ARG A 170 32.75 49.08 21.31
C ARG A 170 31.87 49.48 22.50
N ALA A 171 30.57 49.63 22.29
CA ALA A 171 29.63 49.98 23.35
C ALA A 171 29.52 48.87 24.42
N GLN A 172 29.77 47.62 24.07
CA GLN A 172 29.81 46.47 24.98
C GLN A 172 31.14 46.39 25.77
N GLY A 173 32.13 47.25 25.49
CA GLY A 173 33.35 47.38 26.25
C GLY A 173 34.52 46.49 25.77
N PHE A 174 34.41 45.88 24.60
CA PHE A 174 35.54 45.12 24.02
C PHE A 174 36.67 46.08 23.55
N VAL A 175 37.90 45.67 23.79
CA VAL A 175 39.11 46.50 23.52
C VAL A 175 39.80 46.09 22.21
N ARG A 176 39.71 44.83 21.81
CA ARG A 176 40.41 44.27 20.64
C ARG A 176 39.56 43.36 19.82
N LEU A 177 39.73 43.45 18.49
CA LEU A 177 39.16 42.55 17.51
C LEU A 177 40.25 41.93 16.66
N ARG A 178 40.06 40.68 16.26
CA ARG A 178 40.84 40.04 15.22
C ARG A 178 40.07 40.13 13.90
N VAL A 179 40.60 40.85 12.93
CA VAL A 179 39.99 41.04 11.60
C VAL A 179 40.89 40.36 10.57
N ASP A 180 40.33 39.42 9.82
CA ASP A 180 41.02 38.61 8.81
C ASP A 180 42.34 38.00 9.32
N GLY A 181 42.33 37.54 10.57
CA GLY A 181 43.48 36.90 11.24
C GLY A 181 44.45 37.86 11.96
N ILE A 182 44.27 39.19 11.80
CA ILE A 182 45.15 40.19 12.41
C ILE A 182 44.45 40.89 13.58
N VAL A 183 45.12 40.97 14.73
CA VAL A 183 44.53 41.60 15.92
C VAL A 183 44.75 43.11 15.85
N HIS A 184 43.67 43.87 16.02
CA HIS A 184 43.63 45.32 16.04
C HIS A 184 43.02 45.84 17.34
N ASP A 185 43.42 47.01 17.81
CA ASP A 185 42.69 47.71 18.83
C ASP A 185 41.37 48.29 18.22
N ILE A 186 40.29 48.26 18.97
CA ILE A 186 38.95 48.61 18.46
C ILE A 186 38.88 50.09 17.99
N ASP A 187 39.74 50.91 18.47
CA ASP A 187 39.87 52.34 18.09
C ASP A 187 40.62 52.53 16.76
N ASN A 188 41.41 51.53 16.33
CA ASN A 188 42.21 51.56 15.10
C ASN A 188 41.90 50.42 14.15
N LEU A 189 40.61 50.15 13.87
CA LEU A 189 40.18 49.13 12.96
C LEU A 189 40.41 49.51 11.49
N PRO A 190 40.80 48.57 10.63
CA PRO A 190 40.87 48.76 9.19
C PRO A 190 39.49 48.97 8.58
N LYS A 191 39.39 49.85 7.53
CA LYS A 191 38.16 49.95 6.74
C LYS A 191 37.99 48.68 5.89
N LEU A 192 36.89 47.99 6.12
CA LEU A 192 36.59 46.75 5.39
C LEU A 192 35.99 47.05 4.01
N ALA A 193 36.40 46.29 3.02
CA ALA A 193 35.89 46.46 1.65
C ALA A 193 34.47 45.81 1.50
N LYS A 194 33.50 46.55 1.01
CA LYS A 194 32.09 46.20 0.89
C LYS A 194 31.85 44.89 0.13
N ASN A 195 32.65 44.57 -0.87
CA ASN A 195 32.50 43.45 -1.78
C ASN A 195 33.41 42.26 -1.45
N THR A 196 34.25 42.34 -0.45
CA THR A 196 35.18 41.29 0.00
C THR A 196 34.58 40.58 1.20
N LYS A 197 34.90 39.29 1.33
CA LYS A 197 34.50 38.50 2.51
C LYS A 197 35.46 38.77 3.62
N HIS A 198 34.97 39.11 4.80
CA HIS A 198 35.74 39.37 6.00
C HIS A 198 35.33 38.45 7.14
N SER A 199 36.28 38.15 8.02
CA SER A 199 36.04 37.44 9.28
C SER A 199 36.43 38.36 10.44
N VAL A 200 35.58 38.45 11.45
CA VAL A 200 35.78 39.28 12.64
C VAL A 200 35.55 38.43 13.87
N ASP A 201 36.54 38.38 14.73
CA ASP A 201 36.50 37.75 16.03
C ASP A 201 36.74 38.75 17.15
N VAL A 202 35.97 38.67 18.21
CA VAL A 202 36.17 39.47 19.42
C VAL A 202 37.21 38.81 20.28
N VAL A 203 38.22 39.53 20.69
CA VAL A 203 39.22 39.02 21.67
C VAL A 203 38.62 39.17 23.07
N VAL A 204 38.16 38.05 23.63
CA VAL A 204 37.53 38.02 24.95
C VAL A 204 38.58 38.08 26.07
N ASP A 205 39.58 37.20 25.96
CA ASP A 205 40.63 37.14 26.98
C ASP A 205 41.99 36.72 26.39
N ARG A 206 43.07 37.07 27.13
CA ARG A 206 44.44 36.58 26.88
C ARG A 206 45.03 36.09 28.18
N LEU A 207 45.42 34.84 28.25
CA LEU A 207 45.90 34.21 29.47
C LEU A 207 46.95 33.13 29.16
N LYS A 208 47.59 32.61 30.18
CA LYS A 208 48.50 31.46 30.11
C LYS A 208 47.80 30.24 30.66
N VAL A 209 48.06 29.09 30.08
CA VAL A 209 47.57 27.80 30.57
C VAL A 209 48.21 27.53 31.96
N ARG A 210 47.38 27.55 33.00
CA ARG A 210 47.74 27.21 34.37
C ARG A 210 46.56 26.54 35.08
N PRO A 211 46.83 25.63 36.04
CA PRO A 211 45.75 24.96 36.77
C PRO A 211 44.79 25.91 37.52
N ASP A 212 45.33 27.06 38.00
CA ASP A 212 44.58 28.13 38.68
C ASP A 212 43.71 28.98 37.75
N ALA A 213 43.90 28.89 36.44
CA ALA A 213 43.11 29.65 35.45
C ALA A 213 41.73 29.04 35.12
N ARG A 214 41.35 27.90 35.74
CA ARG A 214 40.12 27.13 35.41
C ARG A 214 38.86 28.03 35.44
N GLN A 215 38.64 28.78 36.51
CA GLN A 215 37.48 29.64 36.65
C GLN A 215 37.50 30.78 35.62
N ARG A 216 38.63 31.45 35.41
CA ARG A 216 38.76 32.52 34.42
C ARG A 216 38.56 32.04 32.99
N LEU A 217 39.04 30.83 32.66
CA LEU A 217 38.75 30.18 31.36
C LEU A 217 37.26 29.90 31.18
N ALA A 218 36.55 29.41 32.21
CA ALA A 218 35.13 29.16 32.14
C ALA A 218 34.35 30.46 31.86
N GLU A 219 34.63 31.55 32.61
CA GLU A 219 34.03 32.86 32.40
C GLU A 219 34.31 33.44 31.01
N SER A 220 35.55 33.26 30.50
CA SER A 220 35.95 33.68 29.17
C SER A 220 35.25 32.89 28.07
N PHE A 221 35.09 31.55 28.24
CA PHE A 221 34.32 30.73 27.30
C PHE A 221 32.83 31.08 27.31
N GLU A 222 32.21 31.26 28.50
CA GLU A 222 30.80 31.68 28.61
C GLU A 222 30.54 33.01 27.90
N THR A 223 31.45 33.98 28.07
CA THR A 223 31.40 35.26 27.37
C THR A 223 31.54 35.06 25.85
N ALA A 224 32.51 34.27 25.39
CA ALA A 224 32.71 34.01 23.97
C ALA A 224 31.51 33.35 23.35
N LEU A 225 30.95 32.33 23.99
CA LEU A 225 29.77 31.60 23.53
C LEU A 225 28.53 32.48 23.45
N THR A 226 28.36 33.40 24.39
CA THR A 226 27.24 34.35 24.39
C THR A 226 27.28 35.31 23.20
N HIS A 227 28.46 35.85 22.86
CA HIS A 227 28.63 36.84 21.80
C HIS A 227 28.74 36.22 20.37
N ALA A 228 29.18 34.95 20.27
CA ALA A 228 29.36 34.27 18.99
C ALA A 228 28.36 33.13 18.74
N ASP A 229 27.13 33.24 19.26
CA ASP A 229 26.06 32.30 19.04
C ASP A 229 26.44 30.83 19.34
N GLY A 230 27.12 30.65 20.49
CA GLY A 230 27.52 29.32 20.97
C GLY A 230 28.87 28.84 20.41
N ARG A 231 29.71 29.71 19.84
CA ARG A 231 31.01 29.35 19.30
C ARG A 231 32.14 30.07 20.07
N ALA A 232 33.26 29.41 20.22
CA ALA A 232 34.45 29.98 20.80
C ALA A 232 35.69 29.39 20.12
N VAL A 233 36.79 30.16 20.09
CA VAL A 233 38.10 29.76 19.55
C VAL A 233 39.19 30.05 20.57
N ALA A 234 40.00 29.08 20.89
CA ALA A 234 41.23 29.30 21.66
C ALA A 234 42.43 29.23 20.71
N VAL A 235 43.21 30.28 20.65
CA VAL A 235 44.37 30.38 19.77
C VAL A 235 45.64 30.34 20.59
N GLU A 236 46.57 29.43 20.30
CA GLU A 236 47.91 29.41 20.81
C GLU A 236 48.70 30.54 20.16
N MET A 237 49.02 31.56 20.95
CA MET A 237 49.58 32.82 20.40
C MET A 237 50.97 32.66 19.81
N ASP A 238 51.75 31.67 20.26
CA ASP A 238 53.14 31.46 19.82
C ASP A 238 53.19 30.57 18.55
N GLU A 239 52.26 29.60 18.40
CA GLU A 239 52.22 28.68 17.25
C GLU A 239 51.11 29.03 16.24
N GLY A 240 50.15 29.87 16.63
CA GLY A 240 48.99 30.22 15.79
C GLY A 240 48.00 29.07 15.60
N ARG A 241 48.08 27.99 16.38
CA ARG A 241 47.17 26.88 16.31
C ARG A 241 45.81 27.26 16.92
N GLU A 242 44.75 26.96 16.21
CA GLU A 242 43.40 27.27 16.64
C GLU A 242 42.66 26.01 17.11
N HIS A 243 42.07 26.09 18.31
CA HIS A 243 41.17 25.09 18.87
C HIS A 243 39.77 25.65 18.81
N LEU A 244 38.93 25.07 17.93
CA LEU A 244 37.56 25.49 17.72
C LEU A 244 36.63 24.74 18.68
N PHE A 245 35.81 25.48 19.41
CA PHE A 245 34.80 24.94 20.32
C PHE A 245 33.40 25.44 19.95
N SER A 246 32.43 24.62 20.20
CA SER A 246 31.01 25.00 20.05
C SER A 246 30.14 24.39 21.15
N ALA A 247 29.33 25.22 21.76
CA ALA A 247 28.24 24.76 22.64
C ALA A 247 27.02 24.22 21.87
N LYS A 248 27.02 24.44 20.56
CA LYS A 248 26.03 23.91 19.60
C LYS A 248 26.75 22.93 18.67
N PHE A 249 25.97 22.05 18.04
CA PHE A 249 26.49 21.18 16.99
C PHE A 249 26.86 21.99 15.74
N ALA A 250 28.10 22.45 15.65
CA ALA A 250 28.54 23.32 14.56
C ALA A 250 29.77 22.75 13.81
N CYS A 251 29.80 22.97 12.49
CA CYS A 251 30.93 22.60 11.65
C CYS A 251 32.07 23.60 11.80
N PRO A 252 33.28 23.14 12.04
CA PRO A 252 34.43 24.07 12.17
C PRO A 252 34.79 24.74 10.83
N VAL A 253 34.41 24.16 9.68
CA VAL A 253 34.83 24.65 8.36
C VAL A 253 33.85 25.66 7.78
N CYS A 254 32.54 25.32 7.73
CA CYS A 254 31.55 26.16 7.04
C CYS A 254 30.54 26.84 7.99
N SER A 255 30.75 26.73 9.30
CA SER A 255 29.85 27.31 10.31
C SER A 255 28.40 26.82 10.24
N PHE A 256 28.12 25.72 9.49
CA PHE A 256 26.82 25.05 9.57
C PHE A 256 26.60 24.57 11.00
N SER A 257 25.47 24.90 11.59
CA SER A 257 25.16 24.54 12.97
C SER A 257 23.73 24.00 13.12
N LEU A 258 23.60 23.01 14.01
CA LEU A 258 22.31 22.52 14.49
C LEU A 258 22.10 23.03 15.92
N ALA A 259 20.93 23.62 16.17
CA ALA A 259 20.62 24.17 17.49
C ALA A 259 20.47 23.06 18.53
N GLU A 260 19.70 22.05 18.23
CA GLU A 260 19.42 20.91 19.10
C GLU A 260 18.95 19.71 18.27
N LEU A 261 19.23 18.48 18.73
CA LEU A 261 18.69 17.25 18.17
C LEU A 261 17.38 16.89 18.89
N GLU A 262 16.27 17.35 18.34
CA GLU A 262 14.95 17.02 18.84
C GLU A 262 14.31 15.85 18.06
N PRO A 263 13.45 15.02 18.67
CA PRO A 263 12.73 13.98 17.95
C PRO A 263 11.86 14.50 16.78
N ARG A 264 11.43 15.76 16.83
CA ARG A 264 10.67 16.42 15.75
C ARG A 264 11.48 16.58 14.47
N LEU A 265 12.80 16.74 14.57
CA LEU A 265 13.72 16.84 13.43
C LEU A 265 13.70 15.57 12.56
N PHE A 266 13.42 14.42 13.16
CA PHE A 266 13.37 13.12 12.51
C PHE A 266 11.96 12.69 12.10
N SER A 267 10.98 13.59 12.17
CA SER A 267 9.60 13.34 11.77
C SER A 267 9.30 13.97 10.42
N PHE A 268 8.99 13.15 9.43
CA PHE A 268 8.52 13.64 8.13
C PHE A 268 7.06 14.15 8.17
N ASN A 269 6.34 13.93 9.28
CA ASN A 269 5.00 14.49 9.53
C ASN A 269 5.05 15.84 10.25
N ASN A 270 6.23 16.34 10.60
CA ASN A 270 6.42 17.62 11.24
C ASN A 270 7.20 18.57 10.30
N PRO A 271 6.80 19.84 10.14
CA PRO A 271 7.51 20.82 9.30
C PRO A 271 8.98 20.99 9.65
N MET A 272 9.36 20.75 10.90
CA MET A 272 10.76 20.79 11.35
C MET A 272 11.63 19.71 10.73
N GLY A 273 11.07 18.52 10.46
CA GLY A 273 11.82 17.36 9.95
C GLY A 273 11.49 17.03 8.49
N ALA A 274 10.34 17.45 7.98
CA ALA A 274 9.90 17.17 6.63
C ALA A 274 10.79 17.88 5.58
N CYS A 275 11.07 17.19 4.47
CA CYS A 275 11.69 17.80 3.30
C CYS A 275 10.79 18.93 2.78
N PRO A 276 11.28 20.18 2.63
CA PRO A 276 10.46 21.33 2.28
C PRO A 276 9.87 21.24 0.85
N ARG A 277 10.50 20.47 -0.04
CA ARG A 277 10.05 20.33 -1.44
C ARG A 277 8.88 19.35 -1.61
N CYS A 278 8.90 18.24 -0.89
CA CYS A 278 7.85 17.22 -1.00
C CYS A 278 6.95 17.16 0.25
N ASP A 279 7.14 18.06 1.19
CA ASP A 279 6.38 18.15 2.45
C ASP A 279 6.31 16.79 3.19
N GLY A 280 7.43 16.06 3.20
CA GLY A 280 7.55 14.77 3.87
C GLY A 280 6.96 13.55 3.12
N LEU A 281 6.49 13.73 1.88
CA LEU A 281 5.92 12.64 1.09
C LEU A 281 6.99 11.72 0.47
N GLY A 282 8.21 12.21 0.26
CA GLY A 282 9.31 11.48 -0.39
C GLY A 282 9.20 11.46 -1.92
N SER A 283 8.04 11.76 -2.47
CA SER A 283 7.77 11.81 -3.91
C SER A 283 7.07 13.11 -4.28
N ILE A 284 7.13 13.45 -5.54
CA ILE A 284 6.39 14.58 -6.12
C ILE A 284 5.57 14.09 -7.30
N SER A 285 4.34 14.57 -7.40
CA SER A 285 3.49 14.35 -8.58
C SER A 285 3.84 15.38 -9.63
N PHE A 286 3.89 14.96 -10.87
CA PHE A 286 4.09 15.83 -12.03
C PHE A 286 3.25 15.33 -13.20
N PHE A 287 2.89 16.22 -14.11
CA PHE A 287 2.24 15.82 -15.36
C PHE A 287 3.28 15.22 -16.28
N ASP A 288 3.10 13.92 -16.56
CA ASP A 288 4.05 13.16 -17.36
C ASP A 288 3.81 13.41 -18.86
N PRO A 289 4.79 13.95 -19.60
CA PRO A 289 4.67 14.15 -21.02
C PRO A 289 4.31 12.88 -21.80
N ALA A 290 4.78 11.72 -21.37
CA ALA A 290 4.46 10.44 -22.00
C ALA A 290 2.99 10.02 -21.82
N ARG A 291 2.35 10.45 -20.71
CA ARG A 291 0.92 10.23 -20.47
C ARG A 291 0.06 11.30 -21.15
N VAL A 292 0.56 12.53 -21.27
CA VAL A 292 -0.12 13.63 -21.95
C VAL A 292 -0.19 13.34 -23.45
N VAL A 293 0.90 12.86 -24.06
CA VAL A 293 0.94 12.43 -25.47
C VAL A 293 0.48 10.96 -25.54
N ALA A 294 -0.83 10.76 -25.54
CA ALA A 294 -1.40 9.41 -25.49
C ALA A 294 -1.09 8.56 -26.74
N TYR A 295 -0.94 9.20 -27.89
CA TYR A 295 -0.76 8.53 -29.19
C TYR A 295 0.34 9.21 -30.02
N PRO A 296 1.63 8.98 -29.72
CA PRO A 296 2.75 9.68 -30.35
C PRO A 296 2.84 9.48 -31.88
N HIS A 297 2.32 8.37 -32.40
CA HIS A 297 2.22 8.06 -33.84
C HIS A 297 1.13 8.84 -34.58
N LEU A 298 0.23 9.52 -33.85
CA LEU A 298 -0.78 10.42 -34.43
C LEU A 298 -0.24 11.84 -34.47
N SER A 299 -0.83 12.67 -35.38
CA SER A 299 -0.55 14.08 -35.46
C SER A 299 -1.28 14.89 -34.37
N LEU A 300 -0.84 16.13 -34.13
CA LEU A 300 -1.54 17.07 -33.25
C LEU A 300 -2.99 17.30 -33.71
N ALA A 301 -3.20 17.39 -35.01
CA ALA A 301 -4.52 17.57 -35.61
C ALA A 301 -5.43 16.33 -35.43
N SER A 302 -4.85 15.13 -35.41
CA SER A 302 -5.57 13.85 -35.30
C SER A 302 -5.78 13.39 -33.86
N GLY A 303 -5.26 14.13 -32.84
CA GLY A 303 -5.52 13.89 -31.43
C GLY A 303 -4.47 13.06 -30.72
N CYS A 304 -3.18 13.21 -31.05
CA CYS A 304 -2.08 12.63 -30.26
C CYS A 304 -2.15 13.03 -28.79
N ILE A 305 -2.71 14.22 -28.51
CA ILE A 305 -3.00 14.76 -27.16
C ILE A 305 -4.51 14.95 -27.03
N ARG A 306 -5.13 14.25 -26.11
CA ARG A 306 -6.58 14.28 -25.91
C ARG A 306 -7.08 15.68 -25.56
N GLY A 307 -8.12 16.12 -26.28
CA GLY A 307 -8.74 17.44 -26.08
C GLY A 307 -7.98 18.62 -26.71
N TRP A 308 -6.83 18.34 -27.38
CA TRP A 308 -6.04 19.31 -28.13
C TRP A 308 -6.00 18.93 -29.63
N ASP A 309 -7.20 18.73 -30.21
CA ASP A 309 -7.36 18.28 -31.58
C ASP A 309 -8.46 19.07 -32.29
N ARG A 310 -8.76 18.74 -33.54
CA ARG A 310 -9.78 19.40 -34.38
C ARG A 310 -11.17 19.47 -33.73
N ARG A 311 -11.51 18.60 -32.78
CA ARG A 311 -12.80 18.60 -32.09
C ARG A 311 -12.92 19.77 -31.10
N ASN A 312 -11.79 20.26 -30.62
CA ASN A 312 -11.74 21.45 -29.77
C ASN A 312 -11.16 22.62 -30.57
N GLN A 313 -12.05 23.43 -31.13
CA GLN A 313 -11.72 24.50 -32.06
C GLN A 313 -10.77 25.55 -31.48
N PHE A 314 -10.89 25.83 -30.18
CA PHE A 314 -10.03 26.81 -29.50
C PHE A 314 -8.57 26.31 -29.40
N TYR A 315 -8.36 25.12 -28.88
CA TYR A 315 -7.01 24.58 -28.76
C TYR A 315 -6.39 24.22 -30.12
N PHE A 316 -7.20 23.76 -31.07
CA PHE A 316 -6.72 23.49 -32.43
C PHE A 316 -6.20 24.73 -33.13
N GLN A 317 -6.88 25.87 -32.98
CA GLN A 317 -6.42 27.17 -33.57
C GLN A 317 -5.11 27.63 -32.91
N MET A 318 -4.94 27.43 -31.62
CA MET A 318 -3.68 27.70 -30.92
C MET A 318 -2.54 26.85 -31.50
N LEU A 319 -2.73 25.54 -31.65
CA LEU A 319 -1.74 24.65 -32.23
C LEU A 319 -1.43 24.97 -33.69
N ALA A 320 -2.43 25.34 -34.49
CA ALA A 320 -2.24 25.79 -35.87
C ALA A 320 -1.43 27.10 -35.97
N SER A 321 -1.66 28.04 -35.05
CA SER A 321 -0.85 29.27 -34.96
C SER A 321 0.61 28.98 -34.57
N LEU A 322 0.81 28.03 -33.65
CA LEU A 322 2.13 27.53 -33.25
C LEU A 322 2.86 26.88 -34.46
N ALA A 323 2.16 26.01 -35.17
CA ALA A 323 2.69 25.34 -36.36
C ALA A 323 3.14 26.36 -37.44
N SER A 324 2.32 27.41 -37.67
CA SER A 324 2.68 28.49 -38.61
C SER A 324 3.88 29.31 -38.12
N HIS A 325 4.02 29.56 -36.82
CA HIS A 325 5.11 30.34 -36.26
C HIS A 325 6.46 29.61 -36.30
N TYR A 326 6.45 28.35 -35.86
CA TYR A 326 7.69 27.49 -35.82
C TYR A 326 7.95 26.73 -37.12
N GLY A 327 7.08 26.79 -38.12
CA GLY A 327 7.30 26.20 -39.46
C GLY A 327 7.22 24.67 -39.46
N PHE A 328 6.35 24.06 -38.67
CA PHE A 328 6.14 22.62 -38.72
C PHE A 328 4.76 22.25 -39.25
N ASP A 329 4.61 21.02 -39.71
CA ASP A 329 3.33 20.51 -40.20
C ASP A 329 2.54 19.87 -39.05
N ILE A 330 1.34 20.43 -38.77
CA ILE A 330 0.45 19.95 -37.71
C ILE A 330 -0.16 18.57 -38.00
N GLU A 331 -0.12 18.11 -39.27
CA GLU A 331 -0.55 16.76 -39.69
C GLU A 331 0.55 15.70 -39.57
N GLN A 332 1.78 16.09 -39.25
CA GLN A 332 2.90 15.17 -39.05
C GLN A 332 2.76 14.43 -37.73
N PRO A 333 3.09 13.12 -37.64
CA PRO A 333 3.12 12.38 -36.38
C PRO A 333 3.95 13.11 -35.32
N PHE A 334 3.46 13.18 -34.09
CA PHE A 334 4.10 13.91 -32.99
C PHE A 334 5.55 13.43 -32.74
N GLU A 335 5.77 12.11 -32.79
CA GLU A 335 7.09 11.51 -32.60
C GLU A 335 8.12 11.91 -33.65
N SER A 336 7.69 12.26 -34.87
CA SER A 336 8.54 12.71 -35.96
C SER A 336 8.82 14.22 -35.97
N LEU A 337 8.15 15.00 -35.11
CA LEU A 337 8.45 16.43 -34.96
C LEU A 337 9.84 16.64 -34.35
N PRO A 338 10.56 17.72 -34.74
CA PRO A 338 11.83 18.07 -34.12
C PRO A 338 11.70 18.25 -32.60
N GLU A 339 12.70 17.80 -31.85
CA GLU A 339 12.70 17.87 -30.39
C GLU A 339 12.40 19.27 -29.81
N PRO A 340 12.98 20.38 -30.33
CA PRO A 340 12.65 21.73 -29.86
C PRO A 340 11.17 22.09 -30.07
N VAL A 341 10.54 21.62 -31.14
CA VAL A 341 9.11 21.83 -31.40
C VAL A 341 8.24 21.07 -30.41
N ARG A 342 8.60 19.80 -30.15
CA ARG A 342 7.91 18.99 -29.15
C ARG A 342 8.00 19.61 -27.75
N GLU A 343 9.16 20.17 -27.42
CA GLU A 343 9.37 20.84 -26.13
C GLU A 343 8.52 22.11 -26.03
N VAL A 344 8.47 22.94 -27.06
CA VAL A 344 7.58 24.15 -27.09
C VAL A 344 6.12 23.75 -26.95
N VAL A 345 5.66 22.74 -27.66
CA VAL A 345 4.26 22.27 -27.57
C VAL A 345 3.94 21.82 -26.14
N LEU A 346 4.84 21.08 -25.50
CA LEU A 346 4.60 20.54 -24.16
C LEU A 346 4.84 21.56 -23.05
N GLN A 347 5.95 22.31 -23.08
CA GLN A 347 6.39 23.16 -21.97
C GLN A 347 6.15 24.66 -22.19
N GLY A 348 5.84 25.07 -23.44
CA GLY A 348 5.56 26.45 -23.79
C GLY A 348 6.71 27.20 -24.47
N SER A 349 6.41 28.44 -24.95
CA SER A 349 7.36 29.27 -25.67
C SER A 349 8.30 30.11 -24.79
N GLY A 350 8.34 29.87 -23.48
CA GLY A 350 9.14 30.62 -22.53
C GLY A 350 8.78 32.12 -22.48
N LYS A 351 9.63 32.99 -22.96
CA LYS A 351 9.39 34.45 -23.02
C LYS A 351 8.95 34.94 -24.42
N GLU A 352 8.99 34.08 -25.43
CA GLU A 352 8.66 34.39 -26.80
C GLU A 352 7.16 34.60 -26.98
N LYS A 353 6.77 35.74 -27.54
CA LYS A 353 5.37 36.06 -27.85
C LYS A 353 5.05 35.55 -29.25
N ILE A 354 3.96 34.85 -29.39
CA ILE A 354 3.48 34.22 -30.61
C ILE A 354 2.15 34.90 -31.04
N PRO A 355 1.95 35.24 -32.30
CA PRO A 355 0.69 35.78 -32.82
C PRO A 355 -0.33 34.65 -32.98
N PHE A 356 -1.26 34.54 -32.02
CA PHE A 356 -2.36 33.57 -32.04
C PHE A 356 -3.56 34.15 -32.76
N ARG A 357 -4.12 33.36 -33.67
CA ARG A 357 -5.32 33.70 -34.44
C ARG A 357 -6.55 33.05 -33.81
N TYR A 358 -7.47 33.87 -33.31
CA TYR A 358 -8.73 33.40 -32.72
C TYR A 358 -9.90 33.83 -33.62
N LEU A 359 -10.94 32.99 -33.71
CA LEU A 359 -12.20 33.33 -34.32
C LEU A 359 -13.14 33.88 -33.24
N SER A 360 -13.63 35.12 -33.43
CA SER A 360 -14.68 35.69 -32.57
C SER A 360 -16.03 35.03 -32.87
N ASP A 361 -17.00 35.17 -31.98
CA ASP A 361 -18.37 34.65 -32.15
C ASP A 361 -19.08 35.14 -33.42
N GLY A 362 -18.58 36.21 -34.03
CA GLY A 362 -19.03 36.76 -35.32
C GLY A 362 -18.23 36.29 -36.54
N GLY A 363 -17.35 35.29 -36.41
CA GLY A 363 -16.54 34.72 -37.49
C GLY A 363 -15.35 35.59 -37.95
N ARG A 364 -15.07 36.72 -37.28
CA ARG A 364 -13.91 37.59 -37.61
C ARG A 364 -12.67 37.04 -36.91
N ALA A 365 -11.56 36.93 -37.66
CA ALA A 365 -10.26 36.56 -37.11
C ALA A 365 -9.66 37.73 -36.32
N VAL A 366 -9.28 37.47 -35.07
CA VAL A 366 -8.56 38.42 -34.20
C VAL A 366 -7.20 37.83 -33.89
N ILE A 367 -6.13 38.58 -34.14
CA ILE A 367 -4.76 38.18 -33.80
C ILE A 367 -4.40 38.82 -32.47
N ARG A 368 -3.91 38.00 -31.51
CA ARG A 368 -3.38 38.46 -30.23
C ARG A 368 -1.99 37.86 -30.02
N GLU A 369 -1.05 38.72 -29.66
CA GLU A 369 0.32 38.29 -29.32
C GLU A 369 0.43 38.00 -27.84
N HIS A 370 0.72 36.78 -27.48
CA HIS A 370 1.04 36.36 -26.12
C HIS A 370 1.95 35.13 -26.09
N VAL A 371 2.49 34.84 -24.93
CA VAL A 371 3.33 33.68 -24.70
C VAL A 371 2.46 32.39 -24.72
N PHE A 372 2.95 31.35 -25.33
CA PHE A 372 2.30 30.06 -25.23
C PHE A 372 2.68 29.38 -23.89
N GLU A 373 1.67 29.11 -23.07
CA GLU A 373 1.86 28.51 -21.76
C GLU A 373 2.47 27.09 -21.79
N GLY A 374 2.19 26.35 -22.89
CA GLY A 374 2.48 24.91 -22.96
C GLY A 374 1.33 24.04 -22.47
N ILE A 375 1.25 22.81 -23.00
CA ILE A 375 0.15 21.90 -22.65
C ILE A 375 0.31 21.41 -21.21
N VAL A 376 1.50 21.01 -20.80
CA VAL A 376 1.76 20.52 -19.44
C VAL A 376 1.50 21.59 -18.38
N PRO A 377 2.05 22.80 -18.46
CA PRO A 377 1.73 23.87 -17.51
C PRO A 377 0.24 24.25 -17.49
N SER A 378 -0.43 24.21 -18.65
CA SER A 378 -1.87 24.46 -18.73
C SER A 378 -2.68 23.39 -17.97
N LEU A 379 -2.30 22.10 -18.08
CA LEU A 379 -2.94 21.03 -17.33
C LEU A 379 -2.67 21.17 -15.83
N GLU A 380 -1.43 21.51 -15.42
CA GLU A 380 -1.07 21.77 -14.02
C GLU A 380 -1.90 22.89 -13.40
N ARG A 381 -2.02 24.01 -14.10
CA ARG A 381 -2.84 25.16 -13.65
C ARG A 381 -4.30 24.74 -13.49
N ARG A 382 -4.88 24.11 -14.53
CA ARG A 382 -6.28 23.63 -14.50
C ARG A 382 -6.53 22.63 -13.37
N TYR A 383 -5.59 21.75 -13.08
CA TYR A 383 -5.69 20.79 -11.97
C TYR A 383 -5.73 21.49 -10.61
N LYS A 384 -4.95 22.55 -10.44
CA LYS A 384 -4.90 23.35 -9.20
C LYS A 384 -6.12 24.23 -9.02
N GLU A 385 -6.62 24.85 -10.11
CA GLU A 385 -7.68 25.85 -10.06
C GLU A 385 -9.10 25.26 -10.14
N THR A 386 -9.27 24.00 -10.54
CA THR A 386 -10.61 23.41 -10.69
C THR A 386 -11.25 23.06 -9.35
N ASP A 387 -12.50 23.48 -9.16
CA ASP A 387 -13.35 23.05 -8.03
C ASP A 387 -14.13 21.76 -8.35
N SER A 388 -14.16 21.34 -9.62
CA SER A 388 -14.87 20.13 -10.06
C SER A 388 -14.06 18.87 -9.75
N VAL A 389 -14.59 18.00 -8.90
CA VAL A 389 -13.98 16.68 -8.58
C VAL A 389 -13.81 15.85 -9.86
N VAL A 390 -14.80 15.84 -10.75
CA VAL A 390 -14.77 15.08 -12.01
C VAL A 390 -13.63 15.55 -12.92
N VAL A 391 -13.45 16.86 -13.06
CA VAL A 391 -12.36 17.43 -13.89
C VAL A 391 -11.01 17.13 -13.27
N ARG A 392 -10.91 17.20 -11.94
CA ARG A 392 -9.68 16.86 -11.21
C ARG A 392 -9.30 15.40 -11.38
N GLU A 393 -10.26 14.48 -11.29
CA GLU A 393 -10.04 13.04 -11.53
C GLU A 393 -9.62 12.75 -12.98
N GLU A 394 -10.22 13.43 -13.97
CA GLU A 394 -9.81 13.31 -15.37
C GLU A 394 -8.37 13.77 -15.59
N LEU A 395 -8.00 14.92 -15.02
CA LEU A 395 -6.64 15.46 -15.14
C LEU A 395 -5.61 14.61 -14.36
N ALA A 396 -6.01 14.01 -13.25
CA ALA A 396 -5.15 13.13 -12.46
C ALA A 396 -4.63 11.91 -13.23
N LYS A 397 -5.30 11.50 -14.30
CA LYS A 397 -4.84 10.40 -15.17
C LYS A 397 -3.50 10.67 -15.86
N TYR A 398 -3.15 11.94 -16.02
CA TYR A 398 -1.89 12.37 -16.64
C TYR A 398 -0.75 12.58 -15.62
N LEU A 399 -1.05 12.44 -14.32
CA LEU A 399 -0.05 12.55 -13.27
C LEU A 399 0.76 11.25 -13.16
N ALA A 400 2.07 11.41 -13.02
CA ALA A 400 3.00 10.38 -12.57
C ALA A 400 3.68 10.85 -11.28
N THR A 401 4.24 9.92 -10.53
CA THR A 401 5.01 10.20 -9.34
C THR A 401 6.47 9.86 -9.58
N LYS A 402 7.37 10.71 -9.06
CA LYS A 402 8.81 10.42 -9.05
C LYS A 402 9.40 10.72 -7.69
N PRO A 403 10.52 10.08 -7.31
CA PRO A 403 11.22 10.44 -6.09
C PRO A 403 11.52 11.93 -6.05
N CYS A 404 11.36 12.54 -4.88
CA CYS A 404 11.67 13.96 -4.70
C CYS A 404 13.16 14.22 -4.99
N PRO A 405 13.51 15.12 -5.92
CA PRO A 405 14.91 15.34 -6.31
C PRO A 405 15.76 15.96 -5.21
N GLU A 406 15.14 16.58 -4.20
CA GLU A 406 15.88 17.16 -3.07
C GLU A 406 16.20 16.11 -2.00
N CYS A 407 15.26 15.27 -1.62
CA CYS A 407 15.49 14.26 -0.59
C CYS A 407 15.75 12.86 -1.13
N GLY A 408 15.65 12.62 -2.44
CA GLY A 408 15.87 11.31 -3.05
C GLY A 408 14.91 10.21 -2.55
N GLY A 409 13.72 10.59 -2.05
CA GLY A 409 12.76 9.65 -1.44
C GLY A 409 12.84 9.57 0.09
N ALA A 410 13.87 10.12 0.72
CA ALA A 410 14.12 10.03 2.17
C ALA A 410 13.10 10.75 3.06
N ARG A 411 12.17 11.52 2.51
CA ARG A 411 11.10 12.28 3.20
C ARG A 411 11.58 13.37 4.15
N LEU A 412 12.80 13.27 4.68
CA LEU A 412 13.38 14.15 5.69
C LEU A 412 14.20 15.27 5.05
N ARG A 413 14.30 16.38 5.76
CA ARG A 413 15.19 17.48 5.37
C ARG A 413 16.66 17.11 5.53
N ARG A 414 17.52 17.93 4.91
CA ARG A 414 18.94 17.67 4.78
C ARG A 414 19.64 17.44 6.12
N GLU A 415 19.30 18.23 7.12
CA GLU A 415 19.91 18.18 8.46
C GLU A 415 19.67 16.83 9.14
N ALA A 416 18.42 16.34 9.10
CA ALA A 416 18.05 15.07 9.70
C ALA A 416 18.70 13.86 9.02
N ARG A 417 18.97 13.96 7.71
CA ARG A 417 19.60 12.88 6.93
C ARG A 417 21.10 12.72 7.21
N HIS A 418 21.73 13.70 7.86
CA HIS A 418 23.15 13.67 8.21
C HIS A 418 23.40 13.41 9.69
N VAL A 419 22.41 12.85 10.38
CA VAL A 419 22.60 12.30 11.73
C VAL A 419 22.67 10.79 11.63
N THR A 420 23.72 10.19 12.23
CA THR A 420 23.99 8.76 12.14
C THR A 420 24.00 8.08 13.51
N ILE A 421 23.68 6.80 13.52
CA ILE A 421 23.89 5.85 14.62
C ILE A 421 24.60 4.63 14.04
N GLY A 422 25.73 4.23 14.62
CA GLY A 422 26.52 3.15 14.04
C GLY A 422 26.88 3.43 12.57
N GLU A 423 27.19 4.69 12.24
CA GLU A 423 27.50 5.18 10.89
C GLU A 423 26.35 5.13 9.87
N ARG A 424 25.12 4.87 10.32
CA ARG A 424 23.94 4.75 9.49
C ARG A 424 22.91 5.86 9.74
N ALA A 425 22.44 6.46 8.67
CA ALA A 425 21.38 7.47 8.71
C ALA A 425 19.99 6.85 8.85
N LEU A 426 19.04 7.59 9.45
CA LEU A 426 17.68 7.09 9.64
C LEU A 426 16.98 6.64 8.35
N PRO A 427 17.04 7.37 7.21
CA PRO A 427 16.42 6.91 5.97
C PRO A 427 17.03 5.63 5.40
N GLU A 428 18.33 5.42 5.62
CA GLU A 428 19.01 4.20 5.20
C GLU A 428 18.47 2.97 5.97
N VAL A 429 18.41 3.10 7.29
CA VAL A 429 17.83 2.05 8.16
C VAL A 429 16.36 1.80 7.85
N GLY A 430 15.60 2.86 7.56
CA GLY A 430 14.20 2.76 7.17
C GLY A 430 13.98 1.96 5.89
N GLY A 431 14.91 2.02 4.94
CA GLY A 431 14.86 1.32 3.66
C GLY A 431 15.26 -0.17 3.73
N TRP A 432 15.90 -0.61 4.81
CA TRP A 432 16.30 -2.02 4.96
C TRP A 432 15.11 -2.95 5.23
N SER A 433 15.28 -4.22 4.92
CA SER A 433 14.34 -5.25 5.36
C SER A 433 14.27 -5.32 6.89
N LEU A 434 13.13 -5.72 7.44
CA LEU A 434 12.97 -5.90 8.89
C LEU A 434 14.00 -6.88 9.46
N ALA A 435 14.38 -7.90 8.68
CA ALA A 435 15.42 -8.85 9.06
C ALA A 435 16.80 -8.19 9.22
N GLU A 436 17.17 -7.29 8.32
CA GLU A 436 18.42 -6.51 8.39
C GLU A 436 18.38 -5.49 9.51
N THR A 437 17.26 -4.76 9.63
CA THR A 437 17.01 -3.81 10.71
C THR A 437 17.18 -4.46 12.08
N ARG A 438 16.60 -5.65 12.28
CA ARG A 438 16.77 -6.42 13.54
C ARG A 438 18.22 -6.76 13.81
N ARG A 439 18.97 -7.27 12.81
CA ARG A 439 20.39 -7.62 12.94
C ARG A 439 21.22 -6.40 13.33
N PHE A 440 21.04 -5.30 12.62
CA PHE A 440 21.76 -4.06 12.91
C PHE A 440 21.57 -3.60 14.36
N PHE A 441 20.32 -3.52 14.84
CA PHE A 441 20.05 -3.07 16.22
C PHE A 441 20.46 -4.08 17.29
N ALA A 442 20.40 -5.39 17.01
CA ALA A 442 20.90 -6.42 17.94
C ALA A 442 22.43 -6.36 18.10
N ASP A 443 23.16 -6.03 17.04
CA ASP A 443 24.61 -5.95 17.03
C ASP A 443 25.15 -4.55 17.38
N LEU A 444 24.27 -3.55 17.48
CA LEU A 444 24.64 -2.17 17.75
C LEU A 444 25.35 -2.03 19.11
N ARG A 445 26.56 -1.49 19.08
CA ARG A 445 27.35 -1.14 20.28
C ARG A 445 27.70 0.34 20.20
N LEU A 446 27.24 1.09 21.18
CA LEU A 446 27.61 2.49 21.39
C LEU A 446 28.55 2.59 22.58
N THR A 447 29.18 3.74 22.79
CA THR A 447 30.13 3.96 23.88
C THR A 447 29.58 4.96 24.90
N GLY A 448 29.98 4.81 26.16
CA GLY A 448 29.71 5.76 27.23
C GLY A 448 28.25 5.99 27.54
N HIS A 449 27.84 7.21 27.80
CA HIS A 449 26.49 7.60 28.14
C HIS A 449 25.45 7.28 27.04
N ARG A 450 25.87 7.32 25.76
CA ARG A 450 25.01 7.00 24.63
C ARG A 450 24.50 5.56 24.66
N GLN A 451 25.32 4.61 25.11
CA GLN A 451 24.92 3.21 25.28
C GLN A 451 23.79 3.07 26.31
N GLN A 452 23.92 3.74 27.47
CA GLN A 452 22.92 3.67 28.53
C GLN A 452 21.57 4.23 28.11
N VAL A 453 21.58 5.32 27.34
CA VAL A 453 20.34 5.94 26.82
C VAL A 453 19.72 5.08 25.73
N ALA A 454 20.54 4.51 24.85
CA ALA A 454 20.07 3.72 23.70
C ALA A 454 19.52 2.35 24.10
N GLU A 455 20.04 1.72 25.16
CA GLU A 455 19.74 0.32 25.50
C GLU A 455 18.25 0.00 25.57
N LYS A 456 17.48 0.79 26.31
CA LYS A 456 16.03 0.60 26.46
C LYS A 456 15.28 0.82 25.15
N ILE A 457 15.67 1.86 24.38
CA ILE A 457 15.04 2.21 23.12
C ILE A 457 15.32 1.12 22.07
N VAL A 458 16.56 0.66 21.98
CA VAL A 458 16.96 -0.43 21.08
C VAL A 458 16.24 -1.72 21.42
N HIS A 459 16.08 -2.04 22.71
CA HIS A 459 15.32 -3.21 23.13
C HIS A 459 13.87 -3.18 22.62
N GLU A 460 13.20 -2.04 22.74
CA GLU A 460 11.83 -1.86 22.22
C GLU A 460 11.78 -2.00 20.68
N ILE A 461 12.73 -1.41 19.97
CA ILE A 461 12.82 -1.53 18.50
C ILE A 461 12.99 -2.99 18.10
N VAL A 462 13.95 -3.70 18.69
CA VAL A 462 14.24 -5.11 18.37
C VAL A 462 13.03 -6.01 18.67
N THR A 463 12.35 -5.76 19.77
CA THR A 463 11.18 -6.52 20.19
C THR A 463 10.02 -6.33 19.20
N ARG A 464 9.70 -5.08 18.84
CA ARG A 464 8.61 -4.78 17.89
C ARG A 464 8.92 -5.29 16.48
N VAL A 465 10.17 -5.15 16.03
CA VAL A 465 10.63 -5.72 14.75
C VAL A 465 10.55 -7.25 14.77
N ALA A 466 10.87 -7.90 15.90
CA ALA A 466 10.74 -9.35 16.04
C ALA A 466 9.28 -9.82 15.88
N PHE A 467 8.31 -9.10 16.45
CA PHE A 467 6.89 -9.44 16.24
C PHE A 467 6.47 -9.37 14.77
N LEU A 468 6.93 -8.37 14.02
CA LEU A 468 6.68 -8.27 12.58
C LEU A 468 7.30 -9.44 11.80
N ILE A 469 8.50 -9.85 12.17
CA ILE A 469 9.18 -11.01 11.57
C ILE A 469 8.43 -12.31 11.89
N ASN A 470 7.95 -12.47 13.12
CA ASN A 470 7.22 -13.67 13.55
C ASN A 470 5.89 -13.86 12.78
N VAL A 471 5.25 -12.77 12.33
CA VAL A 471 4.06 -12.87 11.48
C VAL A 471 4.40 -12.96 9.98
N GLY A 472 5.65 -13.24 9.61
CA GLY A 472 6.08 -13.48 8.22
C GLY A 472 6.24 -12.20 7.37
N LEU A 473 6.62 -11.07 7.98
CA LEU A 473 6.83 -9.79 7.31
C LEU A 473 8.31 -9.38 7.25
N ASP A 474 9.23 -10.30 7.37
CA ASP A 474 10.68 -10.10 7.44
C ASP A 474 11.27 -9.36 6.23
N TYR A 475 10.62 -9.45 5.08
CA TYR A 475 11.01 -8.81 3.81
C TYR A 475 10.56 -7.34 3.67
N LEU A 476 9.62 -6.86 4.48
CA LEU A 476 9.16 -5.46 4.43
C LEU A 476 10.22 -4.49 4.95
N SER A 477 10.16 -3.24 4.50
CA SER A 477 10.95 -2.13 5.05
C SER A 477 10.08 -1.20 5.90
N LEU A 478 10.69 -0.48 6.85
CA LEU A 478 9.96 0.45 7.74
C LEU A 478 9.43 1.69 7.00
N ASP A 479 10.07 2.10 5.92
CA ASP A 479 9.70 3.26 5.10
C ASP A 479 8.64 2.94 4.04
N ARG A 480 8.30 1.64 3.85
CA ARG A 480 7.28 1.23 2.89
C ARG A 480 5.95 1.89 3.19
N SER A 481 5.37 2.53 2.18
CA SER A 481 4.07 3.22 2.30
C SER A 481 2.95 2.23 2.61
N ALA A 482 2.10 2.59 3.56
CA ALA A 482 0.95 1.78 3.95
C ALA A 482 -0.06 1.55 2.79
N GLU A 483 -0.12 2.48 1.83
CA GLU A 483 -0.97 2.35 0.63
C GLU A 483 -0.52 1.23 -0.32
N THR A 484 0.73 0.82 -0.25
CA THR A 484 1.31 -0.23 -1.12
C THR A 484 1.22 -1.62 -0.52
N LEU A 485 0.68 -1.74 0.70
CA LEU A 485 0.53 -3.01 1.39
C LEU A 485 -0.68 -3.78 0.87
N SER A 486 -0.53 -5.09 0.73
CA SER A 486 -1.69 -5.98 0.54
C SER A 486 -2.56 -6.02 1.79
N GLY A 487 -3.83 -6.43 1.65
CA GLY A 487 -4.76 -6.57 2.78
C GLY A 487 -4.20 -7.48 3.89
N GLY A 488 -3.59 -8.60 3.51
CA GLY A 488 -2.97 -9.53 4.45
C GLY A 488 -1.72 -8.96 5.14
N GLU A 489 -0.86 -8.22 4.43
CA GLU A 489 0.30 -7.54 5.04
C GLU A 489 -0.15 -6.52 6.09
N ALA A 490 -1.13 -5.70 5.75
CA ALA A 490 -1.69 -4.69 6.65
C ALA A 490 -2.32 -5.30 7.90
N GLN A 491 -3.04 -6.40 7.75
CA GLN A 491 -3.64 -7.15 8.84
C GLN A 491 -2.59 -7.71 9.79
N ARG A 492 -1.53 -8.34 9.25
CA ARG A 492 -0.43 -8.88 10.04
C ARG A 492 0.37 -7.81 10.76
N ILE A 493 0.55 -6.62 10.15
CA ILE A 493 1.15 -5.46 10.84
C ILE A 493 0.32 -5.07 12.06
N ARG A 494 -1.01 -5.00 11.94
CA ARG A 494 -1.89 -4.71 13.07
C ARG A 494 -1.81 -5.78 14.15
N LEU A 495 -1.80 -7.06 13.75
CA LEU A 495 -1.64 -8.18 14.68
C LEU A 495 -0.33 -8.07 15.46
N ALA A 496 0.79 -7.86 14.77
CA ALA A 496 2.10 -7.70 15.42
C ALA A 496 2.14 -6.52 16.39
N SER A 497 1.49 -5.38 16.03
CA SER A 497 1.41 -4.20 16.90
C SER A 497 0.58 -4.48 18.16
N GLN A 498 -0.51 -5.27 18.05
CA GLN A 498 -1.34 -5.63 19.20
C GLN A 498 -0.63 -6.60 20.15
N ILE A 499 0.10 -7.57 19.62
CA ILE A 499 0.94 -8.48 20.43
C ILE A 499 2.00 -7.69 21.19
N GLY A 500 2.64 -6.73 20.51
CA GLY A 500 3.63 -5.83 21.11
C GLY A 500 3.07 -4.96 22.25
N SER A 501 1.76 -4.77 22.33
CA SER A 501 1.13 -4.05 23.43
C SER A 501 1.08 -4.83 24.75
N GLY A 502 1.26 -6.15 24.72
CA GLY A 502 1.26 -7.03 25.92
C GLY A 502 -0.07 -7.09 26.65
N LEU A 503 -1.20 -6.78 25.97
CA LEU A 503 -2.52 -6.81 26.58
C LEU A 503 -2.91 -8.24 26.96
N THR A 504 -3.53 -8.40 28.13
CA THR A 504 -4.02 -9.67 28.65
C THR A 504 -5.50 -9.59 29.01
N GLY A 505 -6.20 -10.73 28.95
CA GLY A 505 -7.64 -10.79 29.26
C GLY A 505 -8.53 -10.16 28.18
N VAL A 506 -8.04 -9.98 26.97
CA VAL A 506 -8.73 -9.41 25.82
C VAL A 506 -9.27 -10.52 24.92
N MET A 507 -10.34 -10.22 24.18
CA MET A 507 -10.84 -11.09 23.11
C MET A 507 -10.40 -10.52 21.76
N TYR A 508 -9.54 -11.25 21.05
CA TYR A 508 -9.13 -10.91 19.70
C TYR A 508 -10.02 -11.63 18.68
N VAL A 509 -10.53 -10.89 17.71
CA VAL A 509 -11.33 -11.43 16.61
C VAL A 509 -10.61 -11.12 15.30
N LEU A 510 -10.17 -12.17 14.59
CA LEU A 510 -9.36 -12.07 13.37
C LEU A 510 -10.14 -12.64 12.18
N ASP A 511 -10.02 -11.96 11.04
CA ASP A 511 -10.63 -12.36 9.76
C ASP A 511 -9.56 -12.90 8.83
N GLU A 512 -9.54 -14.21 8.63
CA GLU A 512 -8.66 -14.94 7.70
C GLU A 512 -7.18 -14.46 7.72
N PRO A 513 -6.49 -14.52 8.86
CA PRO A 513 -5.13 -13.97 8.99
C PRO A 513 -4.07 -14.74 8.17
N SER A 514 -4.36 -15.94 7.69
CA SER A 514 -3.48 -16.77 6.85
C SER A 514 -3.44 -16.34 5.38
N ILE A 515 -4.27 -15.36 4.98
CA ILE A 515 -4.39 -14.93 3.59
C ILE A 515 -3.04 -14.49 2.99
N GLY A 516 -2.76 -14.99 1.77
CA GLY A 516 -1.55 -14.66 1.02
C GLY A 516 -0.27 -15.18 1.65
N LEU A 517 -0.36 -16.09 2.62
CA LEU A 517 0.78 -16.75 3.21
C LEU A 517 1.13 -18.07 2.52
N HIS A 518 2.40 -18.25 2.32
CA HIS A 518 2.94 -19.58 2.05
C HIS A 518 2.86 -20.45 3.31
N GLN A 519 2.69 -21.77 3.19
CA GLN A 519 2.55 -22.69 4.33
C GLN A 519 3.68 -22.54 5.36
N ARG A 520 4.90 -22.27 4.92
CA ARG A 520 6.03 -21.98 5.80
C ARG A 520 5.78 -20.81 6.74
N ASP A 521 5.19 -19.75 6.20
CA ASP A 521 4.96 -18.51 6.96
C ASP A 521 3.67 -18.62 7.79
N ASN A 522 2.72 -19.47 7.36
CA ASN A 522 1.50 -19.80 8.09
C ASN A 522 1.81 -20.48 9.44
N ALA A 523 2.76 -21.41 9.47
CA ALA A 523 3.19 -22.06 10.72
C ALA A 523 3.70 -21.05 11.77
N ARG A 524 4.42 -20.00 11.35
CA ARG A 524 4.88 -18.91 12.24
C ARG A 524 3.71 -18.09 12.77
N LEU A 525 2.74 -17.78 11.91
CA LEU A 525 1.53 -17.07 12.31
C LEU A 525 0.75 -17.85 13.36
N LEU A 526 0.53 -19.15 13.16
CA LEU A 526 -0.18 -20.01 14.10
C LEU A 526 0.53 -20.08 15.45
N GLN A 527 1.86 -20.16 15.46
CA GLN A 527 2.64 -20.09 16.70
C GLN A 527 2.41 -18.75 17.42
N THR A 528 2.39 -17.64 16.66
CA THR A 528 2.14 -16.30 17.21
C THR A 528 0.74 -16.18 17.81
N LEU A 529 -0.29 -16.77 17.19
CA LEU A 529 -1.65 -16.80 17.73
C LEU A 529 -1.73 -17.67 19.00
N ALA A 530 -0.99 -18.78 19.04
CA ALA A 530 -0.88 -19.59 20.25
C ALA A 530 -0.20 -18.85 21.40
N GLU A 531 0.88 -18.11 21.12
CA GLU A 531 1.55 -17.24 22.11
C GLU A 531 0.58 -16.16 22.63
N LEU A 532 -0.22 -15.53 21.76
CA LEU A 532 -1.24 -14.55 22.15
C LEU A 532 -2.30 -15.17 23.07
N ARG A 533 -2.77 -16.40 22.79
CA ARG A 533 -3.65 -17.17 23.66
C ARG A 533 -3.01 -17.45 25.01
N ASP A 534 -1.76 -17.92 25.01
CA ASP A 534 -1.03 -18.33 26.21
C ASP A 534 -0.74 -17.15 27.17
N LEU A 535 -0.79 -15.91 26.66
CA LEU A 535 -0.82 -14.70 27.50
C LEU A 535 -2.14 -14.50 28.27
N GLY A 536 -3.12 -15.39 28.14
CA GLY A 536 -4.42 -15.32 28.80
C GLY A 536 -5.48 -14.56 28.03
N ASN A 537 -5.37 -14.55 26.71
CA ASN A 537 -6.35 -13.94 25.80
C ASN A 537 -7.25 -15.00 25.16
N THR A 538 -8.48 -14.58 24.83
CA THR A 538 -9.37 -15.37 23.97
C THR A 538 -9.11 -14.98 22.51
N VAL A 539 -8.79 -15.94 21.66
CA VAL A 539 -8.48 -15.69 20.25
C VAL A 539 -9.52 -16.40 19.39
N ILE A 540 -10.33 -15.62 18.67
CA ILE A 540 -11.37 -16.10 17.76
C ILE A 540 -10.91 -15.78 16.33
N VAL A 541 -10.83 -16.80 15.49
CA VAL A 541 -10.34 -16.67 14.12
C VAL A 541 -11.38 -17.20 13.14
N VAL A 542 -11.79 -16.42 12.18
CA VAL A 542 -12.54 -16.89 11.02
C VAL A 542 -11.53 -17.43 10.03
N GLU A 543 -11.56 -18.73 9.73
CA GLU A 543 -10.54 -19.37 8.89
C GLU A 543 -11.06 -20.53 8.07
N HIS A 544 -10.35 -20.79 6.96
CA HIS A 544 -10.59 -21.92 6.05
C HIS A 544 -9.35 -22.80 5.85
N ASP A 545 -8.21 -22.35 6.35
CA ASP A 545 -6.95 -23.05 6.22
C ASP A 545 -6.93 -24.32 7.10
N GLN A 546 -6.49 -25.44 6.51
CA GLN A 546 -6.44 -26.72 7.20
C GLN A 546 -5.55 -26.70 8.44
N GLU A 547 -4.33 -26.13 8.31
CA GLU A 547 -3.36 -26.09 9.42
C GLU A 547 -3.89 -25.24 10.59
N ALA A 548 -4.63 -24.14 10.26
CA ALA A 548 -5.23 -23.28 11.26
C ALA A 548 -6.38 -23.99 12.01
N ILE A 549 -7.21 -24.76 11.31
CA ILE A 549 -8.29 -25.54 11.91
C ILE A 549 -7.70 -26.66 12.81
N GLU A 550 -6.68 -27.37 12.35
CA GLU A 550 -6.01 -28.44 13.12
C GLU A 550 -5.28 -27.91 14.36
N ALA A 551 -4.78 -26.66 14.33
CA ALA A 551 -4.07 -26.04 15.45
C ALA A 551 -5.01 -25.44 16.51
N ALA A 552 -6.33 -25.38 16.25
CA ALA A 552 -7.30 -24.78 17.16
C ALA A 552 -7.54 -25.63 18.40
N ASP A 553 -7.83 -24.98 19.52
CA ASP A 553 -8.33 -25.66 20.73
C ASP A 553 -9.81 -26.03 20.58
N HIS A 554 -10.56 -25.19 19.87
CA HIS A 554 -12.00 -25.34 19.64
C HIS A 554 -12.36 -24.88 18.23
N VAL A 555 -13.27 -25.59 17.56
CA VAL A 555 -13.74 -25.29 16.21
C VAL A 555 -15.25 -25.19 16.19
N VAL A 556 -15.78 -24.21 15.49
CA VAL A 556 -17.20 -24.03 15.21
C VAL A 556 -17.41 -24.09 13.69
N ASP A 557 -18.08 -25.13 13.20
CA ASP A 557 -18.38 -25.29 11.79
C ASP A 557 -19.78 -24.76 11.48
N MET A 558 -19.84 -23.73 10.62
CA MET A 558 -21.04 -23.00 10.25
C MET A 558 -21.59 -23.50 8.90
N GLY A 559 -22.90 -23.74 8.84
CA GLY A 559 -23.50 -24.24 7.59
C GLY A 559 -25.02 -24.40 7.72
N PRO A 560 -25.59 -25.47 7.05
CA PRO A 560 -24.94 -26.39 6.12
C PRO A 560 -24.68 -25.81 4.72
N GLY A 561 -25.27 -24.68 4.38
CA GLY A 561 -25.15 -23.98 3.11
C GLY A 561 -24.71 -22.52 3.27
N ALA A 562 -24.94 -21.72 2.24
CA ALA A 562 -24.66 -20.28 2.20
C ALA A 562 -25.96 -19.46 2.23
N GLY A 563 -25.88 -18.18 2.66
CA GLY A 563 -27.01 -17.25 2.67
C GLY A 563 -28.20 -17.79 3.48
N GLU A 564 -29.37 -17.91 2.85
CA GLU A 564 -30.60 -18.44 3.50
C GLU A 564 -30.49 -19.89 3.94
N HIS A 565 -29.61 -20.67 3.30
CA HIS A 565 -29.38 -22.08 3.63
C HIS A 565 -28.30 -22.28 4.72
N GLY A 566 -27.65 -21.20 5.14
CA GLY A 566 -26.64 -21.16 6.20
C GLY A 566 -27.19 -20.74 7.55
N GLY A 567 -26.31 -20.17 8.38
CA GLY A 567 -26.65 -19.52 9.65
C GLY A 567 -26.93 -20.50 10.79
N ARG A 568 -26.47 -21.73 10.70
CA ARG A 568 -26.57 -22.77 11.77
C ARG A 568 -25.20 -23.28 12.15
N ILE A 569 -25.08 -23.74 13.37
CA ILE A 569 -23.92 -24.53 13.81
C ILE A 569 -24.17 -25.99 13.37
N VAL A 570 -23.30 -26.51 12.53
CA VAL A 570 -23.33 -27.89 12.05
C VAL A 570 -22.62 -28.81 13.02
N ALA A 571 -21.45 -28.37 13.50
CA ALA A 571 -20.64 -29.10 14.46
C ALA A 571 -19.84 -28.11 15.31
N GLU A 572 -19.55 -28.47 16.56
CA GLU A 572 -18.67 -27.74 17.47
C GLU A 572 -17.85 -28.72 18.30
N GLY A 573 -16.66 -28.34 18.68
CA GLY A 573 -15.75 -29.16 19.52
C GLY A 573 -14.30 -29.03 19.10
N THR A 574 -13.50 -30.03 19.47
CA THR A 574 -12.10 -30.13 19.05
C THR A 574 -11.98 -30.43 17.54
N PRO A 575 -10.85 -30.16 16.89
CA PRO A 575 -10.65 -30.53 15.48
C PRO A 575 -10.99 -31.98 15.17
N ARG A 576 -10.63 -32.92 16.05
CA ARG A 576 -10.92 -34.36 15.90
C ARG A 576 -12.43 -34.68 15.96
N GLU A 577 -13.19 -33.95 16.78
CA GLU A 577 -14.65 -34.11 16.83
C GLU A 577 -15.29 -33.64 15.54
N ILE A 578 -14.80 -32.54 14.96
CA ILE A 578 -15.25 -32.03 13.66
C ILE A 578 -14.91 -33.02 12.53
N GLU A 579 -13.70 -33.59 12.50
CA GLU A 579 -13.30 -34.60 11.52
C GLU A 579 -14.23 -35.81 11.51
N ASN A 580 -14.70 -36.24 12.68
CA ASN A 580 -15.55 -37.40 12.84
C ASN A 580 -17.05 -37.10 12.70
N HIS A 581 -17.45 -35.81 12.63
CA HIS A 581 -18.85 -35.43 12.53
C HIS A 581 -19.41 -35.78 11.14
N PRO A 582 -20.53 -36.57 11.05
CA PRO A 582 -21.02 -37.05 9.76
C PRO A 582 -21.54 -35.94 8.83
N ASP A 583 -22.14 -34.88 9.40
CA ASP A 583 -22.78 -33.80 8.64
C ASP A 583 -21.83 -32.61 8.39
N SER A 584 -20.63 -32.61 9.01
CA SER A 584 -19.63 -31.56 8.80
C SER A 584 -18.95 -31.74 7.44
N LEU A 585 -19.18 -30.77 6.56
CA LEU A 585 -18.48 -30.71 5.27
C LEU A 585 -17.00 -30.42 5.47
N THR A 586 -16.66 -29.50 6.38
CA THR A 586 -15.27 -29.20 6.79
C THR A 586 -14.59 -30.45 7.31
N GLY A 587 -15.25 -31.20 8.22
CA GLY A 587 -14.73 -32.44 8.76
C GLY A 587 -14.56 -33.54 7.70
N ALA A 588 -15.40 -33.57 6.67
CA ALA A 588 -15.24 -34.49 5.57
C ALA A 588 -13.99 -34.23 4.73
N TYR A 589 -13.60 -32.94 4.52
CA TYR A 589 -12.33 -32.61 3.85
C TYR A 589 -11.11 -32.85 4.75
N LEU A 590 -11.16 -32.45 6.03
CA LEU A 590 -10.06 -32.68 6.99
C LEU A 590 -9.74 -34.16 7.18
N SER A 591 -10.77 -35.02 7.29
CA SER A 591 -10.61 -36.49 7.43
C SER A 591 -10.22 -37.20 6.13
N GLY A 592 -10.18 -36.50 4.99
CA GLY A 592 -9.92 -37.10 3.67
C GLY A 592 -11.12 -37.87 3.08
N ARG A 593 -12.29 -37.89 3.74
CA ARG A 593 -13.54 -38.48 3.17
C ARG A 593 -13.95 -37.75 1.87
N LEU A 594 -13.70 -36.47 1.79
CA LEU A 594 -13.76 -35.66 0.57
C LEU A 594 -12.38 -35.09 0.31
N SER A 595 -12.02 -34.96 -0.95
CA SER A 595 -10.77 -34.31 -1.36
C SER A 595 -10.89 -33.73 -2.77
N ILE A 596 -10.18 -32.69 -3.05
CA ILE A 596 -10.03 -32.20 -4.41
C ILE A 596 -9.13 -33.17 -5.16
N PRO A 597 -9.63 -33.81 -6.25
CA PRO A 597 -8.89 -34.86 -6.92
C PRO A 597 -7.67 -34.32 -7.68
N ILE A 598 -6.57 -35.08 -7.66
CA ILE A 598 -5.43 -34.83 -8.53
C ILE A 598 -5.82 -35.28 -9.95
N PRO A 599 -5.59 -34.47 -11.00
CA PRO A 599 -5.88 -34.87 -12.37
C PRO A 599 -5.15 -36.16 -12.75
N ALA A 600 -5.89 -37.14 -13.24
CA ALA A 600 -5.33 -38.43 -13.65
C ALA A 600 -4.30 -38.29 -14.80
N ARG A 601 -4.40 -37.23 -15.58
CA ARG A 601 -3.46 -36.90 -16.67
C ARG A 601 -3.36 -35.39 -16.79
N ARG A 602 -2.12 -34.88 -16.80
CA ARG A 602 -1.85 -33.46 -17.05
C ARG A 602 -1.75 -33.18 -18.55
N GLN A 603 -2.10 -31.96 -18.96
CA GLN A 603 -1.92 -31.54 -20.33
C GLN A 603 -0.41 -31.43 -20.64
N PRO A 604 0.05 -31.94 -21.79
CA PRO A 604 1.45 -31.90 -22.13
C PRO A 604 1.88 -30.49 -22.59
N VAL A 605 3.08 -30.09 -22.21
CA VAL A 605 3.69 -28.83 -22.66
C VAL A 605 4.03 -28.95 -24.15
N ASN A 606 3.60 -27.97 -24.95
CA ASN A 606 4.04 -27.83 -26.34
C ASN A 606 5.23 -26.86 -26.39
N PRO A 607 6.46 -27.32 -26.66
CA PRO A 607 7.65 -26.46 -26.64
C PRO A 607 7.70 -25.40 -27.75
N LEU A 608 6.80 -25.51 -28.72
CA LEU A 608 6.66 -24.52 -29.81
C LEU A 608 5.65 -23.41 -29.48
N ARG A 609 4.96 -23.52 -28.36
CA ARG A 609 3.95 -22.55 -27.89
C ARG A 609 4.27 -22.11 -26.46
N LEU A 610 5.31 -21.30 -26.37
CA LEU A 610 5.75 -20.70 -25.10
C LEU A 610 5.63 -19.17 -25.18
N LEU A 611 5.19 -18.56 -24.09
CA LEU A 611 5.41 -17.14 -23.85
C LEU A 611 6.68 -17.03 -23.01
N LYS A 612 7.64 -16.23 -23.46
CA LYS A 612 8.93 -16.07 -22.80
C LYS A 612 9.17 -14.61 -22.42
N ILE A 613 9.56 -14.38 -21.17
CA ILE A 613 10.06 -13.10 -20.68
C ILE A 613 11.52 -13.27 -20.37
N ALA A 614 12.39 -12.48 -21.01
CA ALA A 614 13.82 -12.48 -20.73
C ALA A 614 14.20 -11.26 -19.90
N GLY A 615 15.06 -11.45 -18.91
CA GLY A 615 15.71 -10.37 -18.19
C GLY A 615 14.80 -9.54 -17.28
N ALA A 616 13.77 -10.11 -16.67
CA ALA A 616 12.91 -9.38 -15.75
C ALA A 616 13.67 -8.92 -14.48
N ARG A 617 13.65 -7.60 -14.21
CA ARG A 617 14.44 -6.93 -13.17
C ARG A 617 13.62 -5.97 -12.31
N GLY A 618 12.30 -6.04 -12.37
CA GLY A 618 11.41 -5.21 -11.55
C GLY A 618 11.59 -5.52 -10.06
N ASN A 619 11.56 -4.51 -9.22
CA ASN A 619 11.65 -4.62 -7.76
C ASN A 619 12.81 -5.55 -7.32
N ASN A 620 12.49 -6.68 -6.66
CA ASN A 620 13.48 -7.64 -6.18
C ASN A 620 13.88 -8.73 -7.21
N LEU A 621 13.34 -8.72 -8.44
CA LEU A 621 13.66 -9.72 -9.45
C LEU A 621 15.11 -9.63 -9.92
N LYS A 622 15.80 -10.77 -9.95
CA LYS A 622 17.23 -10.89 -10.26
C LYS A 622 17.49 -11.38 -11.69
N ASN A 623 17.14 -10.56 -12.68
CA ASN A 623 17.34 -10.87 -14.11
C ASN A 623 16.73 -12.22 -14.51
N VAL A 624 15.44 -12.38 -14.21
CA VAL A 624 14.73 -13.65 -14.31
C VAL A 624 14.27 -13.89 -15.75
N THR A 625 14.41 -15.14 -16.23
CA THR A 625 13.77 -15.61 -17.46
C THR A 625 12.58 -16.50 -17.10
N LEU A 626 11.39 -16.11 -17.55
CA LEU A 626 10.15 -16.86 -17.41
C LEU A 626 9.81 -17.55 -18.72
N GLU A 627 9.51 -18.85 -18.66
CA GLU A 627 8.93 -19.62 -19.76
C GLU A 627 7.55 -20.15 -19.34
N LEU A 628 6.50 -19.63 -19.98
CA LEU A 628 5.11 -19.91 -19.67
C LEU A 628 4.48 -20.71 -20.83
N PRO A 629 4.06 -21.98 -20.60
CA PRO A 629 3.38 -22.76 -21.61
C PRO A 629 2.00 -22.18 -21.97
N VAL A 630 1.74 -22.00 -23.27
CA VAL A 630 0.46 -21.47 -23.77
C VAL A 630 -0.59 -22.59 -23.82
N GLY A 631 -1.82 -22.29 -23.37
CA GLY A 631 -2.96 -23.23 -23.35
C GLY A 631 -2.99 -24.15 -22.14
N LEU A 632 -2.19 -23.87 -21.11
CA LEU A 632 -2.14 -24.64 -19.87
C LEU A 632 -2.65 -23.87 -18.67
N PHE A 633 -2.95 -24.61 -17.59
CA PHE A 633 -3.20 -24.08 -16.27
C PHE A 633 -1.88 -24.06 -15.48
N THR A 634 -1.31 -22.86 -15.33
CA THR A 634 -0.03 -22.63 -14.67
C THR A 634 -0.23 -21.95 -13.31
N CYS A 635 0.33 -22.54 -12.23
CA CYS A 635 0.42 -21.89 -10.93
C CYS A 635 1.79 -21.25 -10.75
N VAL A 636 1.79 -19.97 -10.34
CA VAL A 636 2.99 -19.23 -9.90
C VAL A 636 2.97 -19.19 -8.38
N THR A 637 3.94 -19.79 -7.76
CA THR A 637 4.00 -20.03 -6.32
C THR A 637 5.33 -19.56 -5.73
N GLY A 638 5.49 -19.65 -4.43
CA GLY A 638 6.69 -19.25 -3.69
C GLY A 638 6.36 -18.45 -2.44
N VAL A 639 7.36 -18.26 -1.59
CA VAL A 639 7.19 -17.55 -0.32
C VAL A 639 6.67 -16.11 -0.50
N SER A 640 6.11 -15.53 0.57
CA SER A 640 5.63 -14.13 0.53
C SER A 640 6.79 -13.18 0.22
N GLY A 641 6.56 -12.18 -0.64
CA GLY A 641 7.61 -11.25 -1.07
C GLY A 641 8.65 -11.79 -2.05
N SER A 642 8.50 -13.02 -2.60
CA SER A 642 9.47 -13.60 -3.56
C SER A 642 9.49 -12.97 -4.95
N GLY A 643 8.56 -12.05 -5.27
CA GLY A 643 8.51 -11.35 -6.55
C GLY A 643 7.44 -11.84 -7.53
N LYS A 644 6.51 -12.71 -7.09
CA LYS A 644 5.42 -13.26 -7.94
C LYS A 644 4.60 -12.18 -8.64
N SER A 645 4.04 -11.24 -7.90
CA SER A 645 3.19 -10.17 -8.44
C SER A 645 3.99 -9.24 -9.35
N THR A 646 5.26 -8.96 -9.04
CA THR A 646 6.15 -8.18 -9.90
C THR A 646 6.37 -8.86 -11.25
N LEU A 647 6.61 -10.17 -11.26
CA LEU A 647 6.83 -10.92 -12.51
C LEU A 647 5.55 -11.02 -13.33
N ILE A 648 4.42 -11.30 -12.70
CA ILE A 648 3.17 -11.59 -13.40
C ILE A 648 2.33 -10.31 -13.63
N ASN A 649 2.10 -9.49 -12.60
CA ASN A 649 1.24 -8.31 -12.73
C ASN A 649 2.00 -7.12 -13.32
N ASP A 650 3.16 -6.77 -12.73
CA ASP A 650 3.90 -5.56 -13.15
C ASP A 650 4.67 -5.77 -14.46
N THR A 651 5.08 -7.00 -14.78
CA THR A 651 5.83 -7.29 -16.00
C THR A 651 4.94 -7.91 -17.08
N LEU A 652 4.42 -9.13 -16.88
CA LEU A 652 3.68 -9.87 -17.90
C LEU A 652 2.36 -9.18 -18.30
N TYR A 653 1.50 -8.90 -17.30
CA TYR A 653 0.20 -8.29 -17.58
C TYR A 653 0.35 -6.89 -18.20
N ALA A 654 1.23 -6.05 -17.65
CA ALA A 654 1.45 -4.71 -18.16
C ALA A 654 1.96 -4.71 -19.61
N ALA A 655 2.91 -5.60 -19.95
CA ALA A 655 3.41 -5.76 -21.31
C ALA A 655 2.34 -6.32 -22.27
N ALA A 656 1.58 -7.34 -21.84
CA ALA A 656 0.49 -7.91 -22.65
C ALA A 656 -0.62 -6.89 -22.91
N ALA A 657 -1.01 -6.10 -21.90
CA ALA A 657 -2.01 -5.05 -22.03
C ALA A 657 -1.53 -3.93 -22.98
N ARG A 658 -0.24 -3.59 -22.93
CA ARG A 658 0.37 -2.62 -23.84
C ARG A 658 0.38 -3.15 -25.28
N PHE A 659 0.77 -4.41 -25.48
CA PHE A 659 0.80 -5.05 -26.79
C PHE A 659 -0.60 -5.18 -27.41
N LEU A 660 -1.58 -5.65 -26.63
CA LEU A 660 -2.92 -5.97 -27.16
C LEU A 660 -3.85 -4.75 -27.24
N TYR A 661 -3.72 -3.81 -26.31
CA TYR A 661 -4.69 -2.70 -26.16
C TYR A 661 -4.05 -1.31 -26.26
N GLY A 662 -2.73 -1.20 -26.45
CA GLY A 662 -2.04 0.08 -26.42
C GLY A 662 -2.12 0.76 -25.03
N SER A 663 -2.16 -0.01 -23.93
CA SER A 663 -2.19 0.55 -22.57
C SER A 663 -0.98 1.44 -22.33
N SER A 664 -1.20 2.55 -21.62
CA SER A 664 -0.14 3.47 -21.19
C SER A 664 0.65 2.95 -19.98
N THR A 665 0.27 1.83 -19.37
CA THR A 665 0.97 1.25 -18.24
C THR A 665 2.31 0.69 -18.71
N GLU A 666 3.39 1.18 -18.11
CA GLU A 666 4.72 0.66 -18.38
C GLU A 666 4.91 -0.69 -17.67
N ALA A 667 5.47 -1.66 -18.40
CA ALA A 667 5.89 -2.91 -17.82
C ALA A 667 7.17 -2.68 -16.98
N ALA A 668 7.32 -3.46 -15.90
CA ALA A 668 8.53 -3.45 -15.11
C ALA A 668 9.76 -3.79 -16.00
N PRO A 669 10.98 -3.32 -15.63
CA PRO A 669 12.17 -3.49 -16.46
C PRO A 669 12.45 -4.95 -16.85
N HIS A 670 12.57 -5.20 -18.16
CA HIS A 670 12.87 -6.50 -18.78
C HIS A 670 13.60 -6.28 -20.09
N ASP A 671 14.21 -7.33 -20.65
CA ASP A 671 14.90 -7.22 -21.93
C ASP A 671 13.93 -7.43 -23.10
N GLU A 672 13.21 -8.54 -23.13
CA GLU A 672 12.34 -8.93 -24.25
C GLU A 672 11.17 -9.82 -23.78
N ILE A 673 10.05 -9.75 -24.49
CA ILE A 673 8.91 -10.66 -24.33
C ILE A 673 8.53 -11.24 -25.69
N GLU A 674 8.55 -12.56 -25.82
CA GLU A 674 8.19 -13.32 -27.02
C GLU A 674 6.89 -14.09 -26.78
N GLY A 675 6.10 -14.34 -27.84
CA GLY A 675 4.91 -15.22 -27.79
C GLY A 675 3.60 -14.53 -27.43
N LEU A 676 3.57 -13.18 -27.29
CA LEU A 676 2.35 -12.41 -27.02
C LEU A 676 1.34 -12.49 -28.18
N GLU A 677 1.76 -12.74 -29.40
CA GLU A 677 0.92 -12.94 -30.59
C GLU A 677 0.02 -14.17 -30.51
N SER A 678 0.29 -15.09 -29.59
CA SER A 678 -0.57 -16.23 -29.30
C SER A 678 -1.91 -15.84 -28.69
N PHE A 679 -2.02 -14.63 -28.17
CA PHE A 679 -3.20 -14.13 -27.48
C PHE A 679 -3.90 -13.02 -28.27
N ASP A 680 -5.22 -12.97 -28.12
CA ASP A 680 -6.06 -11.88 -28.63
C ASP A 680 -6.63 -11.04 -27.46
N LYS A 681 -6.53 -11.54 -26.24
CA LYS A 681 -7.05 -10.88 -25.06
C LYS A 681 -6.23 -11.23 -23.80
N VAL A 682 -6.03 -10.27 -22.92
CA VAL A 682 -5.52 -10.47 -21.56
C VAL A 682 -6.53 -9.99 -20.53
N ILE A 683 -6.77 -10.77 -19.51
CA ILE A 683 -7.70 -10.47 -18.42
C ILE A 683 -6.97 -10.66 -17.10
N SER A 684 -6.89 -9.60 -16.31
CA SER A 684 -6.41 -9.68 -14.93
C SER A 684 -7.59 -9.62 -13.97
N VAL A 685 -7.65 -10.57 -13.05
CA VAL A 685 -8.68 -10.69 -12.03
C VAL A 685 -8.00 -10.62 -10.66
N ASP A 686 -8.07 -9.45 -10.04
CA ASP A 686 -7.50 -9.14 -8.74
C ASP A 686 -8.58 -8.97 -7.66
N GLN A 687 -8.16 -8.84 -6.41
CA GLN A 687 -9.05 -8.65 -5.24
C GLN A 687 -9.55 -7.20 -5.08
N SER A 688 -9.25 -6.28 -5.98
CA SER A 688 -9.72 -4.90 -5.89
C SER A 688 -11.25 -4.83 -5.96
N PRO A 689 -11.90 -3.89 -5.26
CA PRO A 689 -13.35 -3.75 -5.27
C PRO A 689 -13.91 -3.54 -6.69
N ILE A 690 -15.10 -4.08 -6.99
CA ILE A 690 -15.81 -3.85 -8.26
C ILE A 690 -16.33 -2.41 -8.43
N GLY A 691 -16.14 -1.56 -7.42
CA GLY A 691 -16.46 -0.14 -7.42
C GLY A 691 -16.23 0.47 -6.04
N ARG A 692 -16.04 1.79 -6.00
CA ARG A 692 -15.71 2.54 -4.78
C ARG A 692 -16.92 3.24 -4.15
N THR A 693 -18.10 3.15 -4.78
CA THR A 693 -19.31 3.84 -4.32
C THR A 693 -20.42 2.86 -4.00
N PRO A 694 -21.37 3.22 -3.12
CA PRO A 694 -22.54 2.38 -2.83
C PRO A 694 -23.43 2.06 -4.04
N ARG A 695 -23.28 2.78 -5.17
CA ARG A 695 -24.00 2.53 -6.43
C ARG A 695 -23.48 1.33 -7.20
N SER A 696 -22.21 1.00 -7.01
CA SER A 696 -21.62 -0.19 -7.64
C SER A 696 -22.14 -1.44 -6.94
N ASN A 697 -22.62 -2.42 -7.70
CA ASN A 697 -23.13 -3.68 -7.20
C ASN A 697 -22.94 -4.79 -8.25
N PRO A 698 -23.14 -6.06 -7.91
CA PRO A 698 -23.01 -7.18 -8.86
C PRO A 698 -23.85 -7.01 -10.14
N ALA A 699 -25.10 -6.53 -10.02
CA ALA A 699 -25.99 -6.34 -11.17
C ALA A 699 -25.49 -5.26 -12.14
N THR A 700 -24.92 -4.16 -11.64
CA THR A 700 -24.36 -3.11 -12.49
C THR A 700 -23.06 -3.54 -13.13
N TYR A 701 -22.17 -4.16 -12.36
CA TYR A 701 -20.84 -4.58 -12.82
C TYR A 701 -20.91 -5.66 -13.91
N THR A 702 -21.76 -6.66 -13.74
CA THR A 702 -21.95 -7.73 -14.72
C THR A 702 -22.83 -7.31 -15.90
N GLY A 703 -23.40 -6.09 -15.87
CA GLY A 703 -24.34 -5.61 -16.88
C GLY A 703 -25.69 -6.33 -16.88
N LEU A 704 -26.07 -6.98 -15.78
CA LEU A 704 -27.39 -7.57 -15.56
C LEU A 704 -28.50 -6.53 -15.47
N LEU A 705 -28.20 -5.36 -14.89
CA LEU A 705 -29.21 -4.33 -14.66
C LEU A 705 -29.79 -3.77 -15.97
N THR A 706 -29.02 -3.74 -17.07
CA THR A 706 -29.50 -3.20 -18.35
C THR A 706 -30.70 -4.01 -18.91
N PRO A 707 -30.60 -5.31 -19.18
CA PRO A 707 -31.75 -6.09 -19.64
C PRO A 707 -32.91 -6.15 -18.61
N ILE A 708 -32.63 -6.11 -17.31
CA ILE A 708 -33.65 -6.04 -16.28
C ILE A 708 -34.45 -4.73 -16.41
N ARG A 709 -33.79 -3.58 -16.57
CA ARG A 709 -34.45 -2.28 -16.78
C ARG A 709 -35.32 -2.27 -18.06
N GLU A 710 -34.87 -2.91 -19.12
CA GLU A 710 -35.62 -3.07 -20.36
C GLU A 710 -36.90 -3.88 -20.13
N LEU A 711 -36.84 -4.95 -19.32
CA LEU A 711 -38.03 -5.75 -18.94
C LEU A 711 -39.06 -4.90 -18.18
N PHE A 712 -38.62 -4.11 -17.20
CA PHE A 712 -39.53 -3.22 -16.47
C PHE A 712 -40.14 -2.14 -17.35
N ALA A 713 -39.34 -1.51 -18.23
CA ALA A 713 -39.84 -0.54 -19.21
C ALA A 713 -40.82 -1.16 -20.22
N GLY A 714 -40.69 -2.45 -20.49
CA GLY A 714 -41.58 -3.22 -21.38
C GLY A 714 -42.92 -3.57 -20.76
N THR A 715 -43.17 -3.38 -19.48
CA THR A 715 -44.44 -3.67 -18.82
C THR A 715 -45.55 -2.75 -19.33
N GLN A 716 -46.80 -3.23 -19.32
CA GLN A 716 -47.95 -2.44 -19.79
C GLN A 716 -48.08 -1.11 -19.01
N GLU A 717 -47.90 -1.15 -17.70
CA GLU A 717 -48.01 0.02 -16.82
C GLU A 717 -46.89 1.03 -17.07
N ALA A 718 -45.63 0.59 -17.26
CA ALA A 718 -44.52 1.47 -17.60
C ALA A 718 -44.73 2.19 -18.95
N ARG A 719 -45.20 1.45 -19.96
CA ARG A 719 -45.54 2.00 -21.28
C ARG A 719 -46.64 3.02 -21.21
N SER A 720 -47.72 2.76 -20.45
CA SER A 720 -48.85 3.68 -20.29
C SER A 720 -48.44 5.00 -19.63
N ARG A 721 -47.43 4.98 -18.77
CA ARG A 721 -46.85 6.17 -18.11
C ARG A 721 -45.68 6.80 -18.88
N GLY A 722 -45.26 6.25 -20.02
CA GLY A 722 -44.15 6.71 -20.81
C GLY A 722 -42.78 6.49 -20.13
N TYR A 723 -42.65 5.50 -19.28
CA TYR A 723 -41.44 5.17 -18.55
C TYR A 723 -40.48 4.33 -19.40
N GLY A 724 -39.39 4.94 -19.87
CA GLY A 724 -38.31 4.25 -20.56
C GLY A 724 -37.30 3.58 -19.59
N PRO A 725 -36.32 2.81 -20.12
CA PRO A 725 -35.33 2.11 -19.31
C PRO A 725 -34.51 3.03 -18.36
N GLY A 726 -34.37 4.33 -18.70
CA GLY A 726 -33.72 5.31 -17.84
C GLY A 726 -34.43 5.55 -16.51
N ARG A 727 -35.78 5.39 -16.48
CA ARG A 727 -36.59 5.53 -15.27
C ARG A 727 -36.19 4.52 -14.19
N PHE A 728 -35.76 3.34 -14.59
CA PHE A 728 -35.37 2.23 -13.72
C PHE A 728 -33.86 2.22 -13.42
N SER A 729 -33.15 3.36 -13.66
CA SER A 729 -31.75 3.54 -13.30
C SER A 729 -31.66 4.43 -12.06
N PHE A 730 -30.99 3.94 -11.02
CA PHE A 730 -30.67 4.77 -9.84
C PHE A 730 -29.49 5.75 -10.07
N ASN A 731 -28.83 5.68 -11.24
CA ASN A 731 -27.73 6.60 -11.60
C ASN A 731 -28.24 7.84 -12.38
N VAL A 732 -29.48 7.82 -12.88
CA VAL A 732 -30.06 8.86 -13.74
C VAL A 732 -31.21 9.55 -13.02
N LYS A 733 -31.32 10.88 -13.16
CA LYS A 733 -32.47 11.65 -12.65
C LYS A 733 -33.79 11.16 -13.25
N GLY A 734 -34.85 11.26 -12.48
CA GLY A 734 -36.22 10.96 -12.90
C GLY A 734 -36.84 9.74 -12.19
N GLY A 735 -36.13 8.64 -11.99
CA GLY A 735 -36.61 7.44 -11.27
C GLY A 735 -35.99 7.15 -9.95
N ARG A 736 -34.83 7.78 -9.67
CA ARG A 736 -34.11 7.58 -8.41
C ARG A 736 -34.68 8.44 -7.29
N CYS A 737 -34.38 8.08 -6.05
CA CYS A 737 -34.57 8.96 -4.91
C CYS A 737 -33.59 10.15 -5.00
N GLU A 738 -34.09 11.37 -5.03
CA GLU A 738 -33.23 12.54 -5.17
C GLU A 738 -32.54 12.92 -3.83
N ALA A 739 -33.10 12.53 -2.66
CA ALA A 739 -32.49 12.81 -1.37
C ALA A 739 -31.12 12.10 -1.22
N CYS A 740 -31.04 10.81 -1.55
CA CYS A 740 -29.77 10.05 -1.57
C CYS A 740 -29.16 9.94 -2.98
N GLN A 741 -29.77 10.57 -3.98
CA GLN A 741 -29.32 10.51 -5.39
C GLN A 741 -29.16 9.09 -5.95
N GLY A 742 -29.91 8.11 -5.39
CA GLY A 742 -29.87 6.71 -5.80
C GLY A 742 -28.87 5.84 -5.03
N ASP A 743 -28.14 6.39 -4.07
CA ASP A 743 -27.21 5.60 -3.23
C ASP A 743 -27.94 4.64 -2.27
N GLY A 744 -29.18 4.99 -1.88
CA GLY A 744 -29.93 4.28 -0.85
C GLY A 744 -29.49 4.63 0.57
N VAL A 745 -28.29 5.20 0.71
CA VAL A 745 -27.67 5.63 1.96
C VAL A 745 -27.23 7.09 1.86
N ILE A 746 -27.10 7.75 2.99
CA ILE A 746 -26.53 9.11 3.11
C ILE A 746 -25.17 8.97 3.78
N LYS A 747 -24.13 9.50 3.13
CA LYS A 747 -22.79 9.56 3.69
C LYS A 747 -22.72 10.68 4.72
N VAL A 748 -22.35 10.35 5.95
CA VAL A 748 -22.03 11.29 7.02
C VAL A 748 -20.52 11.36 7.15
N GLU A 749 -19.95 12.49 6.73
CA GLU A 749 -18.51 12.71 6.82
C GLU A 749 -18.10 13.01 8.26
N MET A 750 -17.19 12.21 8.77
CA MET A 750 -16.64 12.32 10.12
C MET A 750 -15.16 12.73 10.01
N HIS A 751 -14.84 14.00 10.27
CA HIS A 751 -13.52 14.59 10.04
C HIS A 751 -12.31 13.83 10.65
N PHE A 752 -12.51 13.06 11.73
CA PHE A 752 -11.45 12.30 12.41
C PHE A 752 -11.72 10.79 12.48
N LEU A 753 -12.86 10.32 11.98
CA LEU A 753 -13.30 8.93 11.99
C LEU A 753 -13.66 8.48 10.56
N PRO A 754 -13.73 7.17 10.28
CA PRO A 754 -14.24 6.69 9.01
C PRO A 754 -15.67 7.21 8.74
N ASP A 755 -15.96 7.54 7.48
CA ASP A 755 -17.28 7.98 7.06
C ASP A 755 -18.34 6.92 7.35
N ILE A 756 -19.51 7.35 7.84
CA ILE A 756 -20.64 6.47 8.14
C ILE A 756 -21.67 6.58 7.03
N PHE A 757 -22.24 5.45 6.63
CA PHE A 757 -23.34 5.37 5.67
C PHE A 757 -24.63 5.00 6.41
N VAL A 758 -25.59 5.94 6.47
CA VAL A 758 -26.88 5.75 7.14
C VAL A 758 -27.97 5.54 6.08
N PRO A 759 -28.93 4.60 6.25
CA PRO A 759 -30.05 4.46 5.33
C PRO A 759 -30.76 5.78 5.10
N CYS A 760 -31.14 6.06 3.85
CA CYS A 760 -31.83 7.30 3.50
C CYS A 760 -33.25 7.33 4.09
N ASP A 761 -33.57 8.36 4.86
CA ASP A 761 -34.87 8.52 5.53
C ASP A 761 -36.06 8.66 4.56
N VAL A 762 -35.82 9.08 3.32
CA VAL A 762 -36.85 9.27 2.30
C VAL A 762 -37.20 7.98 1.58
N CYS A 763 -36.21 7.22 1.14
CA CYS A 763 -36.41 5.97 0.40
C CYS A 763 -36.23 4.70 1.23
N HIS A 764 -35.78 4.83 2.49
CA HIS A 764 -35.50 3.71 3.39
C HIS A 764 -34.63 2.61 2.74
N GLY A 765 -33.54 3.03 2.08
CA GLY A 765 -32.62 2.11 1.38
C GLY A 765 -33.07 1.69 -0.04
N LYS A 766 -34.28 2.00 -0.48
CA LYS A 766 -34.85 1.47 -1.73
C LYS A 766 -34.28 2.09 -3.01
N ARG A 767 -33.48 3.15 -2.92
CA ARG A 767 -32.77 3.83 -4.06
C ARG A 767 -33.67 4.55 -5.07
N TYR A 768 -34.94 4.21 -5.19
CA TYR A 768 -35.88 4.75 -6.17
C TYR A 768 -36.96 5.61 -5.50
N ASN A 769 -37.60 6.45 -6.30
CA ASN A 769 -38.78 7.19 -5.87
C ASN A 769 -40.02 6.29 -5.88
N ARG A 770 -41.09 6.77 -5.22
CA ARG A 770 -42.33 6.01 -5.03
C ARG A 770 -42.97 5.60 -6.35
N GLU A 771 -43.02 6.47 -7.32
CA GLU A 771 -43.68 6.26 -8.62
C GLU A 771 -42.99 5.16 -9.43
N THR A 772 -41.66 5.06 -9.36
CA THR A 772 -40.89 3.99 -10.01
C THR A 772 -41.15 2.65 -9.34
N LEU A 773 -41.28 2.62 -8.00
CA LEU A 773 -41.58 1.42 -7.24
C LEU A 773 -43.03 0.89 -7.39
N GLU A 774 -43.94 1.66 -7.97
CA GLU A 774 -45.28 1.18 -8.34
C GLU A 774 -45.24 0.18 -9.49
N ILE A 775 -44.24 0.29 -10.39
CA ILE A 775 -44.13 -0.61 -11.54
C ILE A 775 -43.62 -1.98 -11.07
N ARG A 776 -44.37 -3.03 -11.51
CA ARG A 776 -44.07 -4.41 -11.13
C ARG A 776 -43.86 -5.31 -12.35
N TYR A 777 -42.85 -6.17 -12.28
CA TYR A 777 -42.64 -7.26 -13.23
C TYR A 777 -42.82 -8.59 -12.48
N LYS A 778 -43.73 -9.45 -12.90
CA LYS A 778 -44.14 -10.68 -12.18
C LYS A 778 -44.39 -10.44 -10.67
N GLY A 779 -45.05 -9.33 -10.34
CA GLY A 779 -45.40 -8.96 -8.96
C GLY A 779 -44.28 -8.34 -8.12
N LYS A 780 -43.04 -8.23 -8.63
CA LYS A 780 -41.89 -7.67 -7.94
C LYS A 780 -41.51 -6.28 -8.47
N THR A 781 -41.11 -5.37 -7.60
CA THR A 781 -40.56 -4.07 -7.96
C THR A 781 -39.08 -4.23 -8.37
N ILE A 782 -38.49 -3.22 -9.00
CA ILE A 782 -37.07 -3.26 -9.34
C ILE A 782 -36.17 -3.30 -8.07
N HIS A 783 -36.61 -2.72 -6.98
CA HIS A 783 -35.95 -2.84 -5.69
C HIS A 783 -35.97 -4.28 -5.16
N ASP A 784 -37.15 -4.94 -5.19
CA ASP A 784 -37.26 -6.34 -4.77
C ASP A 784 -36.35 -7.25 -5.59
N VAL A 785 -36.18 -6.97 -6.89
CA VAL A 785 -35.27 -7.72 -7.76
C VAL A 785 -33.80 -7.49 -7.36
N LEU A 786 -33.43 -6.27 -6.98
CA LEU A 786 -32.06 -6.00 -6.49
C LEU A 786 -31.76 -6.67 -5.15
N GLN A 787 -32.80 -6.92 -4.32
CA GLN A 787 -32.65 -7.64 -3.06
C GLN A 787 -32.66 -9.17 -3.23
N MET A 788 -33.02 -9.69 -4.43
CA MET A 788 -32.93 -11.13 -4.68
C MET A 788 -31.46 -11.58 -4.63
N THR A 789 -31.24 -12.75 -4.05
CA THR A 789 -29.99 -13.47 -4.24
C THR A 789 -29.83 -13.91 -5.70
N VAL A 790 -28.62 -14.20 -6.12
CA VAL A 790 -28.35 -14.72 -7.49
C VAL A 790 -29.16 -15.99 -7.74
N GLU A 791 -29.30 -16.86 -6.74
CA GLU A 791 -30.09 -18.10 -6.83
C GLU A 791 -31.60 -17.82 -7.05
N GLN A 792 -32.18 -16.95 -6.22
CA GLN A 792 -33.59 -16.53 -6.37
C GLN A 792 -33.84 -15.83 -7.69
N ALA A 793 -32.90 -14.96 -8.12
CA ALA A 793 -33.02 -14.26 -9.39
C ALA A 793 -32.88 -15.20 -10.58
N ARG A 794 -32.05 -16.23 -10.52
CA ARG A 794 -31.93 -17.27 -11.55
C ARG A 794 -33.27 -17.96 -11.80
N ASP A 795 -33.95 -18.37 -10.75
CA ASP A 795 -35.25 -19.02 -10.85
C ASP A 795 -36.34 -18.04 -11.35
N PHE A 796 -36.31 -16.79 -10.88
CA PHE A 796 -37.25 -15.74 -11.29
C PHE A 796 -37.15 -15.38 -12.78
N PHE A 797 -35.92 -15.29 -13.31
CA PHE A 797 -35.60 -14.91 -14.69
C PHE A 797 -35.29 -16.11 -15.60
N ALA A 798 -35.61 -17.35 -15.22
CA ALA A 798 -35.34 -18.55 -16.01
C ALA A 798 -35.87 -18.48 -17.45
N ALA A 799 -37.00 -17.77 -17.68
CA ALA A 799 -37.56 -17.56 -19.01
C ALA A 799 -36.90 -16.42 -19.83
N VAL A 800 -35.90 -15.75 -19.30
CA VAL A 800 -35.21 -14.62 -19.95
C VAL A 800 -33.74 -14.99 -20.22
N PRO A 801 -33.41 -15.56 -21.43
CA PRO A 801 -32.11 -16.18 -21.67
C PRO A 801 -30.89 -15.26 -21.45
N VAL A 802 -31.02 -13.97 -21.78
CA VAL A 802 -29.94 -12.98 -21.61
C VAL A 802 -29.57 -12.75 -20.15
N VAL A 803 -30.59 -12.74 -19.27
CA VAL A 803 -30.44 -12.56 -17.83
C VAL A 803 -30.02 -13.89 -17.19
N ALA A 804 -30.71 -14.98 -17.52
CA ALA A 804 -30.47 -16.31 -16.98
C ALA A 804 -29.01 -16.77 -17.16
N ARG A 805 -28.42 -16.60 -18.35
CA ARG A 805 -27.02 -16.98 -18.61
C ARG A 805 -26.03 -16.25 -17.73
N LYS A 806 -26.22 -14.94 -17.49
CA LYS A 806 -25.31 -14.16 -16.60
C LYS A 806 -25.47 -14.57 -15.14
N LEU A 807 -26.69 -14.90 -14.71
CA LEU A 807 -26.95 -15.41 -13.36
C LEU A 807 -26.36 -16.80 -13.17
N GLU A 808 -26.40 -17.65 -14.19
CA GLU A 808 -25.75 -18.96 -14.16
C GLU A 808 -24.22 -18.84 -13.96
N THR A 809 -23.53 -17.92 -14.68
CA THR A 809 -22.10 -17.72 -14.48
C THR A 809 -21.76 -17.22 -13.05
N LEU A 810 -22.59 -16.40 -12.43
CA LEU A 810 -22.45 -16.00 -11.03
C LEU A 810 -22.65 -17.19 -10.08
N ALA A 811 -23.61 -18.05 -10.34
CA ALA A 811 -23.85 -19.26 -9.54
C ALA A 811 -22.71 -20.28 -9.69
N GLU A 812 -22.19 -20.47 -10.90
CA GLU A 812 -21.06 -21.39 -11.19
C GLU A 812 -19.77 -21.03 -10.44
N VAL A 813 -19.52 -19.73 -10.19
CA VAL A 813 -18.37 -19.29 -9.38
C VAL A 813 -18.65 -19.28 -7.87
N GLY A 814 -19.79 -19.85 -7.43
CA GLY A 814 -20.14 -19.99 -6.03
C GLY A 814 -20.71 -18.72 -5.38
N LEU A 815 -21.30 -17.80 -6.16
CA LEU A 815 -21.90 -16.56 -5.66
C LEU A 815 -23.45 -16.61 -5.63
N GLY A 816 -24.04 -17.80 -5.49
CA GLY A 816 -25.49 -17.97 -5.44
C GLY A 816 -26.18 -17.20 -4.33
N TYR A 817 -25.49 -16.97 -3.22
CA TYR A 817 -26.00 -16.36 -1.99
C TYR A 817 -25.96 -14.83 -1.95
N ILE A 818 -25.15 -14.14 -2.81
CA ILE A 818 -25.07 -12.68 -2.79
C ILE A 818 -26.31 -12.04 -3.41
N GLU A 819 -26.70 -10.86 -2.90
CA GLU A 819 -27.78 -10.08 -3.49
C GLU A 819 -27.32 -9.33 -4.75
N LEU A 820 -28.18 -9.22 -5.77
CA LEU A 820 -27.87 -8.50 -7.02
C LEU A 820 -27.52 -7.04 -6.78
N GLY A 821 -28.18 -6.40 -5.82
CA GLY A 821 -28.01 -4.99 -5.43
C GLY A 821 -27.04 -4.76 -4.29
N GLN A 822 -26.35 -5.78 -3.78
CA GLN A 822 -25.37 -5.66 -2.68
C GLN A 822 -24.30 -4.64 -3.04
N SER A 823 -24.03 -3.68 -2.14
CA SER A 823 -23.03 -2.66 -2.38
C SER A 823 -21.63 -3.28 -2.59
N ALA A 824 -20.90 -2.78 -3.56
CA ALA A 824 -19.49 -3.18 -3.79
C ALA A 824 -18.59 -3.01 -2.56
N THR A 825 -18.91 -2.04 -1.70
CA THR A 825 -18.16 -1.75 -0.47
C THR A 825 -18.38 -2.78 0.64
N THR A 826 -19.40 -3.62 0.54
CA THR A 826 -19.73 -4.70 1.51
C THR A 826 -19.28 -6.08 1.04
N LEU A 827 -18.84 -6.21 -0.22
CA LEU A 827 -18.29 -7.46 -0.74
C LEU A 827 -16.88 -7.69 -0.18
N SER A 828 -16.57 -8.94 0.15
CA SER A 828 -15.20 -9.36 0.44
C SER A 828 -14.33 -9.30 -0.82
N GLY A 829 -12.99 -9.27 -0.67
CA GLY A 829 -12.06 -9.27 -1.80
C GLY A 829 -12.28 -10.49 -2.73
N GLY A 830 -12.47 -11.67 -2.16
CA GLY A 830 -12.75 -12.89 -2.91
C GLY A 830 -14.11 -12.88 -3.65
N GLU A 831 -15.16 -12.30 -3.04
CA GLU A 831 -16.46 -12.13 -3.71
C GLU A 831 -16.34 -11.15 -4.88
N ALA A 832 -15.66 -10.01 -4.70
CA ALA A 832 -15.42 -9.03 -5.76
C ALA A 832 -14.65 -9.67 -6.94
N GLN A 833 -13.66 -10.47 -6.65
CA GLN A 833 -12.86 -11.19 -7.64
C GLN A 833 -13.71 -12.19 -8.43
N ARG A 834 -14.56 -12.97 -7.75
CA ARG A 834 -15.46 -13.93 -8.40
C ARG A 834 -16.53 -13.23 -9.26
N VAL A 835 -17.02 -12.05 -8.85
CA VAL A 835 -17.93 -11.24 -9.69
C VAL A 835 -17.22 -10.80 -10.98
N LYS A 836 -15.94 -10.38 -10.90
CA LYS A 836 -15.12 -10.05 -12.08
C LYS A 836 -14.96 -11.26 -12.99
N LEU A 837 -14.65 -12.41 -12.43
CA LEU A 837 -14.50 -13.67 -13.18
C LEU A 837 -15.81 -14.05 -13.87
N ALA A 838 -16.96 -13.98 -13.17
CA ALA A 838 -18.27 -14.25 -13.74
C ALA A 838 -18.63 -13.36 -14.93
N LEU A 839 -18.28 -12.06 -14.86
CA LEU A 839 -18.45 -11.15 -16.00
C LEU A 839 -17.67 -11.64 -17.23
N GLU A 840 -16.42 -12.01 -17.05
CA GLU A 840 -15.58 -12.48 -18.17
C GLU A 840 -16.08 -13.81 -18.75
N LEU A 841 -16.50 -14.73 -17.89
CA LEU A 841 -17.15 -16.00 -18.30
C LEU A 841 -18.45 -15.81 -19.09
N SER A 842 -19.19 -14.72 -18.82
CA SER A 842 -20.43 -14.40 -19.54
C SER A 842 -20.20 -13.92 -20.97
N LYS A 843 -18.96 -13.54 -21.34
CA LYS A 843 -18.56 -13.07 -22.66
C LYS A 843 -18.24 -14.25 -23.59
N ARG A 844 -18.20 -13.96 -24.89
CA ARG A 844 -17.81 -14.99 -25.88
C ARG A 844 -16.34 -15.34 -25.70
N ASP A 845 -16.05 -16.60 -25.54
CA ASP A 845 -14.70 -17.15 -25.46
C ASP A 845 -14.10 -17.35 -26.87
N THR A 846 -12.83 -16.99 -27.01
CA THR A 846 -12.05 -17.12 -28.26
C THR A 846 -11.09 -18.30 -28.24
N GLY A 847 -10.83 -18.90 -27.06
CA GLY A 847 -9.81 -19.93 -26.85
C GLY A 847 -8.37 -19.43 -26.94
N ARG A 848 -8.15 -18.11 -26.99
CA ARG A 848 -6.84 -17.47 -27.08
C ARG A 848 -6.66 -16.37 -26.02
N THR A 849 -7.38 -16.45 -24.92
CA THR A 849 -7.33 -15.47 -23.84
C THR A 849 -6.27 -15.88 -22.82
N LEU A 850 -5.47 -14.91 -22.38
CA LEU A 850 -4.57 -15.03 -21.24
C LEU A 850 -5.33 -14.53 -19.98
N TYR A 851 -5.69 -15.45 -19.09
CA TYR A 851 -6.26 -15.14 -17.78
C TYR A 851 -5.15 -15.08 -16.74
N ILE A 852 -5.09 -13.99 -15.98
CA ILE A 852 -4.19 -13.82 -14.85
C ILE A 852 -5.05 -13.62 -13.60
N LEU A 853 -4.94 -14.52 -12.63
CA LEU A 853 -5.69 -14.49 -11.38
C LEU A 853 -4.71 -14.38 -10.21
N ASP A 854 -4.96 -13.44 -9.32
CA ASP A 854 -4.13 -13.20 -8.13
C ASP A 854 -4.86 -13.72 -6.89
N GLU A 855 -4.36 -14.83 -6.32
CA GLU A 855 -4.90 -15.53 -5.14
C GLU A 855 -6.42 -15.73 -5.17
N PRO A 856 -6.98 -16.41 -6.19
CA PRO A 856 -8.43 -16.52 -6.39
C PRO A 856 -9.13 -17.39 -5.34
N THR A 857 -8.41 -18.12 -4.51
CA THR A 857 -8.98 -18.97 -3.45
C THR A 857 -9.09 -18.29 -2.09
N THR A 858 -8.72 -17.02 -2.02
CA THR A 858 -8.82 -16.22 -0.80
C THR A 858 -10.25 -16.24 -0.24
N GLY A 859 -10.39 -16.60 1.04
CA GLY A 859 -11.69 -16.64 1.74
C GLY A 859 -12.61 -17.76 1.29
N LEU A 860 -12.10 -18.78 0.61
CA LEU A 860 -12.88 -19.89 0.11
C LEU A 860 -12.72 -21.16 0.97
N HIS A 861 -13.85 -21.76 1.29
CA HIS A 861 -13.90 -23.12 1.82
C HIS A 861 -13.48 -24.15 0.75
N PHE A 862 -12.97 -25.31 1.14
CA PHE A 862 -12.54 -26.40 0.23
C PHE A 862 -13.55 -26.72 -0.88
N ARG A 863 -14.84 -26.73 -0.57
CA ARG A 863 -15.93 -26.95 -1.53
C ARG A 863 -16.02 -25.84 -2.58
N ASP A 864 -15.85 -24.59 -2.16
CA ASP A 864 -15.89 -23.44 -3.07
C ASP A 864 -14.65 -23.44 -3.98
N ILE A 865 -13.50 -23.85 -3.48
CA ILE A 865 -12.27 -24.06 -4.26
C ILE A 865 -12.48 -25.14 -5.33
N GLU A 866 -13.10 -26.26 -4.98
CA GLU A 866 -13.43 -27.33 -5.95
C GLU A 866 -14.32 -26.81 -7.09
N MET A 867 -15.32 -25.99 -6.78
CA MET A 867 -16.20 -25.38 -7.79
C MET A 867 -15.42 -24.42 -8.69
N LEU A 868 -14.59 -23.55 -8.12
CA LEU A 868 -13.75 -22.62 -8.87
C LEU A 868 -12.79 -23.36 -9.81
N LEU A 869 -12.13 -24.41 -9.34
CA LEU A 869 -11.21 -25.21 -10.14
C LEU A 869 -11.90 -25.85 -11.34
N LYS A 870 -13.13 -26.35 -11.19
CA LYS A 870 -13.92 -26.89 -12.32
C LYS A 870 -14.12 -25.83 -13.42
N VAL A 871 -14.38 -24.58 -13.03
CA VAL A 871 -14.52 -23.46 -13.97
C VAL A 871 -13.20 -23.14 -14.65
N LEU A 872 -12.10 -23.05 -13.91
CA LEU A 872 -10.79 -22.72 -14.45
C LEU A 872 -10.28 -23.83 -15.41
N HIS A 873 -10.44 -25.08 -15.05
CA HIS A 873 -10.07 -26.20 -15.93
C HIS A 873 -10.92 -26.22 -17.21
N ARG A 874 -12.21 -25.92 -17.15
CA ARG A 874 -13.07 -25.78 -18.33
C ARG A 874 -12.57 -24.67 -19.26
N LEU A 875 -12.17 -23.50 -18.72
CA LEU A 875 -11.58 -22.41 -19.52
C LEU A 875 -10.29 -22.84 -20.22
N ARG A 876 -9.39 -23.55 -19.50
CA ARG A 876 -8.18 -24.12 -20.08
C ARG A 876 -8.51 -25.11 -21.20
N ASP A 877 -9.47 -25.99 -21.00
CA ASP A 877 -9.85 -27.03 -21.97
C ASP A 877 -10.44 -26.41 -23.26
N HIS A 878 -10.93 -25.18 -23.21
CA HIS A 878 -11.32 -24.39 -24.37
C HIS A 878 -10.13 -23.73 -25.09
N GLY A 879 -8.89 -23.96 -24.65
CA GLY A 879 -7.67 -23.49 -25.29
C GLY A 879 -7.05 -22.23 -24.67
N ASN A 880 -7.66 -21.65 -23.65
CA ASN A 880 -7.15 -20.47 -22.96
C ASN A 880 -5.93 -20.80 -22.10
N THR A 881 -5.10 -19.80 -21.86
CA THR A 881 -3.97 -19.88 -20.93
C THR A 881 -4.38 -19.29 -19.61
N ILE A 882 -4.18 -20.04 -18.54
CA ILE A 882 -4.57 -19.61 -17.18
C ILE A 882 -3.31 -19.54 -16.32
N VAL A 883 -3.03 -18.37 -15.80
CA VAL A 883 -1.93 -18.11 -14.85
C VAL A 883 -2.54 -17.71 -13.52
N VAL A 884 -2.22 -18.47 -12.50
CA VAL A 884 -2.74 -18.23 -11.13
C VAL A 884 -1.58 -18.03 -10.18
N ILE A 885 -1.52 -16.89 -9.50
CA ILE A 885 -0.62 -16.71 -8.35
C ILE A 885 -1.33 -17.35 -7.15
N GLU A 886 -0.72 -18.36 -6.54
CA GLU A 886 -1.40 -19.14 -5.49
C GLU A 886 -0.44 -19.72 -4.45
N HIS A 887 -0.99 -19.91 -3.25
CA HIS A 887 -0.35 -20.59 -2.13
C HIS A 887 -1.10 -21.86 -1.69
N ASN A 888 -2.37 -21.98 -2.10
CA ASN A 888 -3.20 -23.11 -1.75
C ASN A 888 -2.72 -24.39 -2.45
N LEU A 889 -2.32 -25.39 -1.66
CA LEU A 889 -1.74 -26.63 -2.18
C LEU A 889 -2.75 -27.46 -3.00
N ASP A 890 -4.05 -27.37 -2.68
CA ASP A 890 -5.10 -28.04 -3.43
C ASP A 890 -5.24 -27.50 -4.86
N VAL A 891 -5.00 -26.20 -5.05
CA VAL A 891 -4.93 -25.59 -6.38
C VAL A 891 -3.65 -26.01 -7.09
N ILE A 892 -2.51 -25.88 -6.41
CA ILE A 892 -1.18 -26.14 -7.00
C ILE A 892 -1.08 -27.61 -7.48
N LYS A 893 -1.60 -28.56 -6.69
CA LYS A 893 -1.58 -30.00 -7.08
C LYS A 893 -2.41 -30.31 -8.32
N THR A 894 -3.38 -29.42 -8.69
CA THR A 894 -4.21 -29.62 -9.88
C THR A 894 -3.66 -28.93 -11.14
N ALA A 895 -2.64 -28.08 -11.01
CA ALA A 895 -2.03 -27.35 -12.12
C ALA A 895 -1.33 -28.27 -13.13
N ASP A 896 -1.29 -27.87 -14.41
CA ASP A 896 -0.50 -28.56 -15.44
C ASP A 896 0.98 -28.22 -15.30
N TRP A 897 1.27 -26.97 -14.90
CA TRP A 897 2.61 -26.43 -14.75
C TRP A 897 2.72 -25.56 -13.50
N VAL A 898 3.85 -25.60 -12.83
CA VAL A 898 4.14 -24.80 -11.64
C VAL A 898 5.45 -24.06 -11.85
N ILE A 899 5.47 -22.80 -11.46
CA ILE A 899 6.65 -21.92 -11.44
C ILE A 899 6.82 -21.44 -10.01
N ASP A 900 7.89 -21.85 -9.34
CA ASP A 900 8.17 -21.53 -7.96
C ASP A 900 9.26 -20.48 -7.83
N LEU A 901 8.93 -19.34 -7.20
CA LEU A 901 9.83 -18.21 -6.96
C LEU A 901 10.36 -18.24 -5.53
N GLY A 902 11.62 -17.87 -5.36
CA GLY A 902 12.27 -17.83 -4.06
C GLY A 902 13.73 -17.46 -4.16
N PRO A 903 14.59 -18.03 -3.30
CA PRO A 903 14.25 -18.94 -2.18
C PRO A 903 13.55 -18.26 -0.99
N GLU A 904 13.79 -16.94 -0.78
CA GLU A 904 13.25 -16.15 0.33
C GLU A 904 12.38 -14.98 -0.20
N GLY A 905 11.88 -14.13 0.70
CA GLY A 905 11.24 -12.86 0.38
C GLY A 905 12.24 -11.71 0.24
N GLY A 906 11.81 -10.59 -0.35
CA GLY A 906 12.61 -9.38 -0.52
C GLY A 906 13.91 -9.61 -1.29
N ASP A 907 15.02 -9.06 -0.81
CA ASP A 907 16.34 -9.18 -1.47
C ASP A 907 16.89 -10.62 -1.50
N GLY A 908 16.41 -11.48 -0.59
CA GLY A 908 16.73 -12.92 -0.61
C GLY A 908 15.98 -13.71 -1.68
N GLY A 909 14.96 -13.12 -2.31
CA GLY A 909 14.11 -13.72 -3.32
C GLY A 909 14.46 -13.35 -4.75
N GLY A 910 13.43 -13.26 -5.58
CA GLY A 910 13.52 -12.76 -6.94
C GLY A 910 14.14 -13.70 -7.96
N GLN A 911 14.11 -15.01 -7.72
CA GLN A 911 14.62 -16.04 -8.63
C GLN A 911 13.56 -17.12 -8.87
N ILE A 912 13.53 -17.73 -10.05
CA ILE A 912 12.77 -18.96 -10.29
C ILE A 912 13.65 -20.11 -9.80
N ILE A 913 13.18 -20.81 -8.76
CA ILE A 913 13.90 -21.92 -8.13
C ILE A 913 13.49 -23.29 -8.66
N ALA A 914 12.25 -23.40 -9.17
CA ALA A 914 11.76 -24.60 -9.83
C ALA A 914 10.69 -24.24 -10.88
N ALA A 915 10.67 -24.98 -11.99
CA ALA A 915 9.60 -24.94 -12.98
C ALA A 915 9.37 -26.36 -13.53
N GLY A 916 8.10 -26.75 -13.63
CA GLY A 916 7.75 -28.10 -14.08
C GLY A 916 6.33 -28.51 -13.70
N THR A 917 6.01 -29.78 -13.90
CA THR A 917 4.76 -30.33 -13.35
C THR A 917 4.83 -30.35 -11.81
N PRO A 918 3.70 -30.36 -11.08
CA PRO A 918 3.72 -30.46 -9.62
C PRO A 918 4.59 -31.60 -9.09
N GLU A 919 4.64 -32.75 -9.79
CA GLU A 919 5.47 -33.88 -9.43
C GLU A 919 6.97 -33.58 -9.60
N GLN A 920 7.34 -32.83 -10.65
CA GLN A 920 8.73 -32.42 -10.88
C GLN A 920 9.19 -31.40 -9.85
N VAL A 921 8.31 -30.44 -9.48
CA VAL A 921 8.59 -29.43 -8.46
C VAL A 921 8.67 -30.08 -7.08
N SER A 922 7.83 -31.08 -6.78
CA SER A 922 7.88 -31.81 -5.49
C SER A 922 9.19 -32.58 -5.26
N ALA A 923 9.92 -32.89 -6.33
CA ALA A 923 11.24 -33.54 -6.27
C ALA A 923 12.41 -32.54 -6.04
N GLN A 924 12.16 -31.23 -6.02
CA GLN A 924 13.19 -30.20 -5.85
C GLN A 924 13.38 -29.87 -4.36
N GLU A 925 14.51 -30.25 -3.79
CA GLU A 925 14.81 -30.04 -2.37
C GLU A 925 14.89 -28.57 -1.96
N HIS A 926 15.22 -27.66 -2.88
CA HIS A 926 15.35 -26.22 -2.63
C HIS A 926 14.01 -25.47 -2.67
N SER A 927 12.95 -26.12 -3.19
CA SER A 927 11.60 -25.54 -3.24
C SER A 927 10.85 -25.80 -1.94
N TYR A 928 10.48 -24.74 -1.25
CA TYR A 928 9.57 -24.87 -0.08
C TYR A 928 8.21 -25.42 -0.51
N THR A 929 7.63 -24.87 -1.58
CA THR A 929 6.38 -25.39 -2.17
C THR A 929 6.50 -26.88 -2.52
N GLY A 930 7.61 -27.27 -3.15
CA GLY A 930 7.89 -28.66 -3.48
C GLY A 930 7.87 -29.61 -2.29
N ARG A 931 8.45 -29.21 -1.15
CA ARG A 931 8.44 -30.00 0.09
C ARG A 931 7.04 -30.24 0.65
N TYR A 932 6.16 -29.22 0.59
CA TYR A 932 4.77 -29.37 1.03
C TYR A 932 3.95 -30.19 0.03
N LEU A 933 4.16 -29.99 -1.30
CA LEU A 933 3.53 -30.82 -2.33
C LEU A 933 3.91 -32.30 -2.23
N ALA A 934 5.15 -32.62 -1.90
CA ALA A 934 5.62 -33.99 -1.75
C ALA A 934 4.80 -34.78 -0.72
N LYS A 935 4.35 -34.14 0.36
CA LYS A 935 3.49 -34.76 1.37
C LYS A 935 2.12 -35.14 0.80
N LEU A 936 1.54 -34.30 -0.08
CA LEU A 936 0.23 -34.54 -0.70
C LEU A 936 0.30 -35.51 -1.87
N LEU A 937 1.39 -35.49 -2.65
CA LEU A 937 1.59 -36.34 -3.81
C LEU A 937 2.23 -37.70 -3.48
N GLY A 938 2.80 -37.87 -2.26
CA GLY A 938 3.58 -39.03 -1.84
C GLY A 938 2.86 -40.37 -1.75
N GLY A 939 1.54 -40.41 -2.06
CA GLY A 939 0.80 -41.65 -2.31
C GLY A 939 0.81 -42.11 -3.78
N HIS A 940 1.32 -41.31 -4.71
CA HIS A 940 1.34 -41.55 -6.16
C HIS A 940 2.76 -41.27 -6.67
N GLY A 941 3.65 -42.21 -6.50
CA GLY A 941 4.98 -42.22 -7.12
C GLY A 941 4.85 -42.07 -8.64
N PRO A 942 5.79 -41.39 -9.32
CA PRO A 942 5.69 -41.17 -10.75
C PRO A 942 5.58 -42.51 -11.46
N ALA A 943 4.51 -42.68 -12.25
CA ALA A 943 4.38 -43.82 -13.12
C ALA A 943 5.58 -43.81 -14.09
N GLN A 944 6.53 -44.68 -13.85
CA GLN A 944 7.66 -44.89 -14.75
C GLN A 944 7.11 -45.20 -16.16
N GLN A 945 7.27 -44.27 -17.10
CA GLN A 945 7.06 -44.57 -18.51
C GLN A 945 8.04 -45.68 -18.88
N PRO A 946 7.60 -46.78 -19.45
CA PRO A 946 8.50 -47.83 -19.90
C PRO A 946 9.33 -47.27 -21.08
N ILE A 947 10.64 -47.24 -20.85
CA ILE A 947 11.63 -46.92 -21.91
C ILE A 947 11.42 -47.92 -23.05
N ARG A 948 10.82 -47.49 -24.18
CA ARG A 948 10.75 -48.27 -25.39
C ARG A 948 12.18 -48.51 -25.90
N LYS A 949 12.70 -49.71 -25.63
CA LYS A 949 13.93 -50.18 -26.23
C LYS A 949 13.77 -50.10 -27.75
N ARG A 950 14.50 -49.19 -28.41
CA ARG A 950 14.68 -49.25 -29.84
C ARG A 950 15.35 -50.56 -30.23
N LYS A 951 14.63 -51.44 -30.90
CA LYS A 951 15.23 -52.59 -31.60
C LYS A 951 16.25 -52.03 -32.60
N ARG A 952 17.51 -52.37 -32.41
CA ARG A 952 18.54 -52.28 -33.45
C ARG A 952 18.12 -53.23 -34.56
N ALA A 953 17.82 -52.68 -35.76
CA ALA A 953 17.79 -53.45 -36.97
C ALA A 953 19.22 -53.85 -37.29
N ALA A 954 19.45 -55.17 -37.38
CA ALA A 954 20.66 -55.72 -37.99
C ALA A 954 20.49 -55.65 -39.52
N VAL A 955 21.41 -55.00 -40.20
CA VAL A 955 22.23 -55.47 -41.37
C VAL A 955 23.33 -54.48 -41.50
#